data_20406091d2c4050cd636161a1683060b
#
_entry.id   20406091d2c4050cd636161a1683060b
#
_cell.length_a   1.000
_cell.length_b   1.000
_cell.length_c   1.000
_cell.angle_alpha   90.00
_cell.angle_beta   90.00
_cell.angle_gamma   90.00
#
_symmetry.space_group_name_H-M   'P 1'
#
loop_
_entity.id
_entity.type
_entity.pdbx_description
1 polymer ?
#
loop_
_entity_poly.entity_id
_entity_poly.type
_entity_poly.pdbx_seq_one_letter_code
_entity_poly.pdbx_strand_id
1 'polypeptide(L)'
;MNTQSRWYMTLMYALISCILILTRPAPAQRGEPQLVKPLRAAPSLTGAGEWINSAGPLQLANLRGKIVILDFWTYCCSNCMHILPELKKLERAYPNNVVVIGVHSGKFATEHNADNIREAVLRHEIEHPVLNDPNHLIWRRYNVRMWPTLCIIDPTGRLLARHEGEIRFPVLDRFLRNRLAGYRKMRQLDETPLRFELESHVAKATPLKFPGKVLADETSRRLFISDSNHNRIVITSLDGNLIDVVGSGAIGKQDGSYQACSFNHPQGLALFKQSLYVADTENHLIRKVDLDSRKVSTVSGTGRQASVRPRPGSRHLNSPWDLCLHKETIYIAMAGAHQLWKLSTRGGIAKWFSGNGVEDIVDGRLKSTVYGQLGYASYAQPSGLATDGKWLYVADSEGSSIRAVPLRTGATRYVQTVLGTSALANNRLFTFGDRDGRVSQALLQHPLGIVSVGQRLFIADTYNNKIKMLDLQSRVIRTLAGTPQPGNTDNPPRFDEPAGISYAAGKLYVADTNNHSIRVLDLNNRTVSTLVIDRLPAPNPAEPPTAFLLPGSKTIKFEPAHIQAMQRQLVIDVQLQLPVGNKLNSSVPLQYTILQGDFVDAGLIDKLQILETDNARINLRVPLRRETGQSRFELAVKYFYCQEGLESVCRVSSVKFAGEVHLSSQSGRKSLQLRHIAP
;
A
#
# COMPACT_ATOMS: atom_id res chain seq x y z
N MET A 1 -24.07 56.39 -22.38
CA MET A 1 -23.88 55.33 -21.40
C MET A 1 -22.99 55.86 -20.29
N ASN A 2 -23.55 55.96 -19.10
CA ASN A 2 -23.11 56.77 -17.98
C ASN A 2 -21.83 56.26 -17.31
N THR A 3 -20.93 57.09 -16.93
CA THR A 3 -19.65 56.80 -16.27
C THR A 3 -19.79 55.98 -14.96
N GLN A 4 -20.94 56.01 -14.33
CA GLN A 4 -21.25 55.18 -13.14
C GLN A 4 -21.35 53.66 -13.45
N SER A 5 -21.78 53.24 -14.63
CA SER A 5 -21.89 51.81 -14.98
C SER A 5 -20.51 51.15 -15.22
N ARG A 6 -19.48 51.92 -15.58
CA ARG A 6 -18.10 51.41 -15.73
C ARG A 6 -17.44 51.13 -14.39
N TRP A 7 -17.73 51.91 -13.35
CA TRP A 7 -17.17 51.67 -12.00
C TRP A 7 -17.74 50.42 -11.32
N TYR A 8 -19.04 50.15 -11.51
CA TYR A 8 -19.66 48.95 -10.97
C TYR A 8 -19.15 47.64 -11.63
N MET A 9 -18.91 47.68 -12.94
CA MET A 9 -18.32 46.53 -13.65
C MET A 9 -16.86 46.27 -13.23
N THR A 10 -16.06 47.31 -13.02
CA THR A 10 -14.66 47.18 -12.59
C THR A 10 -14.57 46.66 -11.13
N LEU A 11 -15.44 47.11 -10.23
CA LEU A 11 -15.54 46.63 -8.86
C LEU A 11 -16.05 45.18 -8.79
N MET A 12 -17.01 44.80 -9.64
CA MET A 12 -17.51 43.44 -9.73
C MET A 12 -16.44 42.45 -10.26
N TYR A 13 -15.64 42.87 -11.26
CA TYR A 13 -14.50 42.09 -11.75
C TYR A 13 -13.38 41.98 -10.70
N ALA A 14 -13.11 43.00 -9.92
CA ALA A 14 -12.16 42.99 -8.83
C ALA A 14 -12.63 42.09 -7.67
N LEU A 15 -13.91 42.12 -7.29
CA LEU A 15 -14.51 41.23 -6.28
C LEU A 15 -14.59 39.78 -6.74
N ILE A 16 -14.91 39.51 -7.99
CA ILE A 16 -14.91 38.14 -8.56
C ILE A 16 -13.47 37.62 -8.65
N SER A 17 -12.47 38.46 -8.98
CA SER A 17 -11.06 38.06 -8.95
C SER A 17 -10.55 37.79 -7.53
N CYS A 18 -11.00 38.51 -6.50
CA CYS A 18 -10.67 38.23 -5.10
C CYS A 18 -11.35 36.97 -4.57
N ILE A 19 -12.58 36.64 -5.00
CA ILE A 19 -13.28 35.41 -4.58
C ILE A 19 -12.68 34.21 -5.26
N LEU A 20 -12.17 34.28 -6.49
CA LEU A 20 -11.44 33.21 -7.19
C LEU A 20 -10.03 32.95 -6.63
N ILE A 21 -9.45 33.91 -5.88
CA ILE A 21 -8.16 33.72 -5.20
C ILE A 21 -8.34 32.93 -3.87
N LEU A 22 -9.54 32.92 -3.28
CA LEU A 22 -9.82 32.27 -2.00
C LEU A 22 -10.17 30.78 -2.08
N THR A 23 -10.29 30.21 -3.28
CA THR A 23 -10.59 28.77 -3.50
C THR A 23 -9.43 27.97 -4.07
N ARG A 24 -8.19 28.50 -4.05
CA ARG A 24 -7.02 27.68 -4.35
C ARG A 24 -6.81 26.71 -3.19
N PRO A 25 -6.72 25.37 -3.44
CA PRO A 25 -6.31 24.45 -2.40
C PRO A 25 -4.98 24.94 -1.83
N ALA A 26 -4.92 25.06 -0.51
CA ALA A 26 -3.71 25.47 0.18
C ALA A 26 -2.56 24.52 -0.22
N PRO A 27 -1.36 25.02 -0.48
CA PRO A 27 -0.23 24.15 -0.81
C PRO A 27 0.01 23.20 0.35
N ALA A 28 0.26 21.90 0.05
CA ALA A 28 0.61 20.89 1.03
C ALA A 28 1.64 21.46 2.03
N GLN A 29 1.24 21.61 3.28
CA GLN A 29 2.07 22.23 4.31
C GLN A 29 3.18 21.24 4.69
N ARG A 30 4.43 21.59 4.39
CA ARG A 30 5.63 20.80 4.74
C ARG A 30 6.09 21.02 6.20
N GLY A 31 5.21 21.52 7.05
CA GLY A 31 5.48 21.86 8.44
C GLY A 31 5.08 20.78 9.42
N GLU A 32 5.40 21.02 10.71
CA GLU A 32 4.89 20.20 11.80
C GLU A 32 3.36 20.23 11.86
N PRO A 33 2.71 19.17 12.42
CA PRO A 33 1.27 19.17 12.64
C PRO A 33 0.79 20.39 13.43
N GLN A 34 -0.29 21.01 12.96
CA GLN A 34 -0.84 22.22 13.59
C GLN A 34 -1.63 21.87 14.84
N LEU A 35 -1.33 22.50 15.97
CA LEU A 35 -2.06 22.32 17.20
C LEU A 35 -3.48 22.84 17.10
N VAL A 36 -4.44 22.05 17.57
CA VAL A 36 -5.85 22.45 17.69
C VAL A 36 -6.05 23.16 19.03
N LYS A 37 -6.57 24.38 18.99
CA LYS A 37 -6.88 25.17 20.19
C LYS A 37 -8.31 25.76 20.09
N PRO A 38 -9.11 25.71 21.15
CA PRO A 38 -8.86 24.97 22.39
C PRO A 38 -8.88 23.44 22.19
N LEU A 39 -8.21 22.69 23.07
CA LEU A 39 -8.28 21.23 23.05
C LEU A 39 -9.70 20.79 23.37
N ARG A 40 -10.26 19.92 22.53
CA ARG A 40 -11.62 19.36 22.70
C ARG A 40 -11.59 17.85 22.61
N ALA A 41 -12.59 17.18 23.17
CA ALA A 41 -12.75 15.74 23.01
C ALA A 41 -12.75 15.38 21.52
N ALA A 42 -12.02 14.33 21.17
CA ALA A 42 -12.02 13.81 19.80
C ALA A 42 -13.40 13.25 19.48
N PRO A 43 -13.99 13.53 18.33
CA PRO A 43 -15.27 12.96 17.90
C PRO A 43 -15.21 11.44 17.86
N SER A 44 -16.36 10.79 18.17
CA SER A 44 -16.48 9.33 18.10
C SER A 44 -16.30 8.79 16.69
N LEU A 45 -15.75 7.57 16.59
CA LEU A 45 -15.64 6.79 15.35
C LEU A 45 -16.86 5.90 15.06
N THR A 46 -17.89 5.94 15.91
CA THR A 46 -19.08 5.10 15.76
C THR A 46 -20.00 5.57 14.63
N GLY A 47 -20.77 4.61 14.06
CA GLY A 47 -21.77 4.87 13.02
C GLY A 47 -21.24 4.98 11.60
N ALA A 48 -19.97 4.73 11.36
CA ALA A 48 -19.40 4.51 10.01
C ALA A 48 -19.62 3.05 9.55
N GLY A 49 -18.91 2.60 8.57
CA GLY A 49 -19.00 1.25 8.03
C GLY A 49 -18.20 0.22 8.83
N GLU A 50 -17.73 -0.78 8.11
CA GLU A 50 -17.02 -1.94 8.63
C GLU A 50 -15.59 -1.62 9.05
N TRP A 51 -15.06 -2.40 10.00
CA TRP A 51 -13.65 -2.38 10.40
C TRP A 51 -12.88 -3.50 9.72
N ILE A 52 -11.68 -3.20 9.28
CA ILE A 52 -10.74 -4.07 8.58
C ILE A 52 -9.43 -4.06 9.38
N ASN A 53 -8.64 -5.12 9.36
CA ASN A 53 -7.47 -5.29 10.23
C ASN A 53 -7.80 -5.16 11.72
N SER A 54 -8.98 -5.61 12.13
CA SER A 54 -9.44 -5.52 13.51
C SER A 54 -10.47 -6.61 13.79
N ALA A 55 -10.43 -7.23 14.96
CA ALA A 55 -11.44 -8.19 15.41
C ALA A 55 -12.86 -7.60 15.60
N GLY A 56 -12.98 -6.28 15.47
CA GLY A 56 -14.26 -5.58 15.61
C GLY A 56 -14.11 -4.06 15.79
N PRO A 57 -15.19 -3.36 16.09
CA PRO A 57 -15.20 -1.92 16.20
C PRO A 57 -14.28 -1.39 17.32
N LEU A 58 -13.41 -0.42 16.98
CA LEU A 58 -12.57 0.27 17.96
C LEU A 58 -13.26 1.52 18.51
N GLN A 59 -13.14 1.73 19.80
CA GLN A 59 -13.58 2.94 20.46
C GLN A 59 -12.39 3.73 21.01
N LEU A 60 -12.35 5.04 20.80
CA LEU A 60 -11.27 5.89 21.30
C LEU A 60 -11.14 5.85 22.84
N ALA A 61 -12.20 5.51 23.54
CA ALA A 61 -12.18 5.32 24.99
C ALA A 61 -11.23 4.17 25.41
N ASN A 62 -11.16 3.10 24.60
CA ASN A 62 -10.34 1.92 24.90
C ASN A 62 -8.85 2.13 24.52
N LEU A 63 -8.54 3.24 23.85
CA LEU A 63 -7.20 3.63 23.46
C LEU A 63 -6.62 4.75 24.36
N ARG A 64 -7.24 4.99 25.52
CA ARG A 64 -6.70 5.94 26.52
C ARG A 64 -5.30 5.49 26.93
N GLY A 65 -4.41 6.47 27.13
CA GLY A 65 -3.01 6.21 27.36
C GLY A 65 -2.15 6.09 26.10
N LYS A 66 -2.76 6.02 24.91
CA LYS A 66 -2.08 6.02 23.61
C LYS A 66 -2.21 7.36 22.90
N ILE A 67 -1.23 7.73 22.09
CA ILE A 67 -1.45 8.71 21.04
C ILE A 67 -2.11 7.98 19.87
N VAL A 68 -3.29 8.44 19.45
CA VAL A 68 -3.99 7.88 18.30
C VAL A 68 -3.84 8.81 17.11
N ILE A 69 -3.44 8.28 15.96
CA ILE A 69 -3.34 9.00 14.70
C ILE A 69 -4.40 8.46 13.76
N LEU A 70 -5.38 9.28 13.43
CA LEU A 70 -6.33 8.98 12.39
C LEU A 70 -5.75 9.45 11.05
N ASP A 71 -5.56 8.51 10.14
CA ASP A 71 -5.16 8.77 8.75
C ASP A 71 -6.39 8.73 7.86
N PHE A 72 -6.84 9.88 7.39
CA PHE A 72 -7.91 10.00 6.41
C PHE A 72 -7.36 9.81 5.01
N TRP A 73 -7.62 8.66 4.41
CA TRP A 73 -7.05 8.19 3.16
C TRP A 73 -8.07 7.59 2.20
N THR A 74 -7.63 7.33 0.98
CA THR A 74 -8.35 6.56 -0.03
C THR A 74 -7.34 5.85 -0.93
N TYR A 75 -7.63 4.62 -1.35
CA TYR A 75 -6.63 3.80 -2.02
C TYR A 75 -6.33 4.17 -3.50
N CYS A 76 -7.12 5.06 -4.11
CA CYS A 76 -6.79 5.62 -5.43
C CYS A 76 -5.71 6.70 -5.36
N CYS A 77 -5.49 7.31 -4.21
CA CYS A 77 -4.72 8.54 -4.05
C CYS A 77 -3.22 8.28 -3.86
N SER A 78 -2.38 8.61 -4.83
CA SER A 78 -0.92 8.43 -4.74
C SER A 78 -0.29 9.18 -3.56
N ASN A 79 -0.80 10.36 -3.20
CA ASN A 79 -0.30 11.12 -2.05
C ASN A 79 -0.59 10.41 -0.73
N CYS A 80 -1.70 9.66 -0.63
CA CYS A 80 -2.00 8.82 0.52
C CYS A 80 -1.03 7.64 0.60
N MET A 81 -0.73 7.01 -0.55
CA MET A 81 0.24 5.91 -0.59
C MET A 81 1.63 6.35 -0.12
N HIS A 82 2.03 7.59 -0.39
CA HIS A 82 3.33 8.14 0.04
C HIS A 82 3.48 8.24 1.56
N ILE A 83 2.39 8.39 2.32
CA ILE A 83 2.50 8.49 3.79
C ILE A 83 2.44 7.14 4.51
N LEU A 84 1.91 6.08 3.87
CA LEU A 84 1.83 4.74 4.49
C LEU A 84 3.20 4.21 4.95
N PRO A 85 4.29 4.26 4.15
CA PRO A 85 5.61 3.87 4.61
C PRO A 85 6.13 4.74 5.77
N GLU A 86 5.74 6.00 5.84
CA GLU A 86 6.14 6.92 6.91
C GLU A 86 5.39 6.61 8.21
N LEU A 87 4.11 6.24 8.11
CA LEU A 87 3.31 5.75 9.25
C LEU A 87 3.83 4.40 9.75
N LYS A 88 4.18 3.47 8.86
CA LYS A 88 4.79 2.18 9.22
C LYS A 88 6.10 2.35 9.99
N LYS A 89 6.95 3.31 9.60
CA LYS A 89 8.15 3.68 10.38
C LYS A 89 7.80 4.22 11.77
N LEU A 90 6.72 4.98 11.86
CA LEU A 90 6.25 5.55 13.12
C LEU A 90 5.75 4.49 14.09
N GLU A 91 4.94 3.55 13.60
CA GLU A 91 4.43 2.40 14.35
C GLU A 91 5.57 1.54 14.90
N ARG A 92 6.60 1.29 14.07
CA ARG A 92 7.81 0.57 14.49
C ARG A 92 8.64 1.33 15.51
N ALA A 93 8.70 2.66 15.42
CA ALA A 93 9.45 3.50 16.37
C ALA A 93 8.73 3.65 17.74
N TYR A 94 7.40 3.55 17.76
CA TYR A 94 6.56 3.77 18.93
C TYR A 94 5.51 2.68 19.15
N PRO A 95 5.88 1.38 19.14
CA PRO A 95 4.93 0.26 19.11
C PRO A 95 4.01 0.20 20.34
N ASN A 96 4.44 0.82 21.45
CA ASN A 96 3.73 0.81 22.72
C ASN A 96 2.94 2.11 22.99
N ASN A 97 3.21 3.18 22.24
CA ASN A 97 2.70 4.51 22.58
C ASN A 97 1.81 5.11 21.51
N VAL A 98 1.93 4.65 20.25
CA VAL A 98 1.20 5.19 19.09
C VAL A 98 0.35 4.11 18.49
N VAL A 99 -0.89 4.45 18.16
CA VAL A 99 -1.82 3.64 17.38
C VAL A 99 -2.24 4.44 16.16
N VAL A 100 -2.01 3.91 14.97
CA VAL A 100 -2.55 4.45 13.72
C VAL A 100 -3.90 3.78 13.46
N ILE A 101 -4.86 4.55 12.97
CA ILE A 101 -6.15 4.06 12.46
C ILE A 101 -6.36 4.72 11.12
N GLY A 102 -6.42 3.92 10.05
CA GLY A 102 -6.85 4.39 8.74
C GLY A 102 -8.35 4.68 8.76
N VAL A 103 -8.77 5.85 8.30
CA VAL A 103 -10.17 6.17 8.04
C VAL A 103 -10.32 6.29 6.53
N HIS A 104 -10.78 5.21 5.92
CA HIS A 104 -10.91 5.14 4.48
C HIS A 104 -12.19 5.86 4.02
N SER A 105 -12.03 7.03 3.43
CA SER A 105 -13.12 7.87 2.92
C SER A 105 -12.97 7.98 1.39
N GLY A 106 -13.62 7.06 0.66
CA GLY A 106 -13.42 6.84 -0.77
C GLY A 106 -13.85 8.00 -1.66
N LYS A 107 -13.14 8.25 -2.75
CA LYS A 107 -13.50 9.20 -3.82
C LYS A 107 -14.47 8.57 -4.83
N PHE A 108 -14.28 7.30 -5.15
CA PHE A 108 -15.03 6.55 -6.16
C PHE A 108 -16.06 5.61 -5.53
N ALA A 109 -17.10 5.25 -6.27
CA ALA A 109 -18.14 4.34 -5.77
C ALA A 109 -17.58 2.97 -5.37
N THR A 110 -16.65 2.43 -6.14
CA THR A 110 -15.94 1.16 -5.88
C THR A 110 -15.21 1.16 -4.54
N GLU A 111 -14.68 2.31 -4.14
CA GLU A 111 -13.93 2.48 -2.90
C GLU A 111 -14.80 2.46 -1.62
N HIS A 112 -16.11 2.38 -1.75
CA HIS A 112 -17.02 2.26 -0.60
C HIS A 112 -17.24 0.80 -0.17
N ASN A 113 -16.88 -0.17 -1.01
CA ASN A 113 -17.01 -1.59 -0.73
C ASN A 113 -15.89 -2.06 0.20
N ALA A 114 -16.25 -2.72 1.31
CA ALA A 114 -15.28 -3.20 2.30
C ALA A 114 -14.34 -4.28 1.75
N ASP A 115 -14.80 -5.15 0.83
CA ASP A 115 -13.96 -6.18 0.23
C ASP A 115 -12.86 -5.56 -0.65
N ASN A 116 -13.19 -4.54 -1.43
CA ASN A 116 -12.18 -3.80 -2.20
C ASN A 116 -11.17 -3.08 -1.29
N ILE A 117 -11.61 -2.59 -0.12
CA ILE A 117 -10.71 -2.00 0.86
C ILE A 117 -9.81 -3.07 1.49
N ARG A 118 -10.30 -4.31 1.73
CA ARG A 118 -9.46 -5.43 2.20
C ARG A 118 -8.35 -5.74 1.20
N GLU A 119 -8.67 -5.83 -0.09
CA GLU A 119 -7.66 -6.04 -1.13
C GLU A 119 -6.65 -4.88 -1.17
N ALA A 120 -7.12 -3.64 -1.03
CA ALA A 120 -6.23 -2.48 -0.95
C ALA A 120 -5.33 -2.50 0.30
N VAL A 121 -5.85 -2.90 1.45
CA VAL A 121 -5.10 -3.09 2.70
C VAL A 121 -3.98 -4.14 2.51
N LEU A 122 -4.27 -5.25 1.85
CA LEU A 122 -3.29 -6.29 1.52
C LEU A 122 -2.26 -5.81 0.49
N ARG A 123 -2.71 -5.10 -0.54
CA ARG A 123 -1.88 -4.56 -1.62
C ARG A 123 -0.90 -3.48 -1.12
N HIS A 124 -1.34 -2.63 -0.21
CA HIS A 124 -0.51 -1.57 0.38
C HIS A 124 0.16 -1.99 1.70
N GLU A 125 0.06 -3.27 2.08
CA GLU A 125 0.70 -3.86 3.26
C GLU A 125 0.43 -3.06 4.56
N ILE A 126 -0.83 -2.62 4.75
CA ILE A 126 -1.26 -1.86 5.92
C ILE A 126 -1.34 -2.80 7.12
N GLU A 127 -0.68 -2.42 8.23
CA GLU A 127 -0.57 -3.23 9.46
C GLU A 127 -1.37 -2.63 10.63
N HIS A 128 -2.19 -1.61 10.39
CA HIS A 128 -3.06 -0.98 11.39
C HIS A 128 -4.55 -1.16 11.05
N PRO A 129 -5.45 -0.97 12.03
CA PRO A 129 -6.88 -1.00 11.81
C PRO A 129 -7.34 0.04 10.80
N VAL A 130 -8.31 -0.35 9.98
CA VAL A 130 -8.92 0.53 8.99
C VAL A 130 -10.43 0.57 9.18
N LEU A 131 -10.99 1.77 9.29
CA LEU A 131 -12.42 2.03 9.33
C LEU A 131 -12.89 2.46 7.94
N ASN A 132 -13.84 1.74 7.36
CA ASN A 132 -14.54 2.17 6.16
C ASN A 132 -15.52 3.31 6.51
N ASP A 133 -15.37 4.47 5.88
CA ASP A 133 -16.24 5.65 6.03
C ASP A 133 -16.95 5.99 4.71
N PRO A 134 -17.79 5.06 4.16
CA PRO A 134 -18.36 5.16 2.81
C PRO A 134 -19.24 6.40 2.61
N ASN A 135 -19.84 6.90 3.67
CA ASN A 135 -20.71 8.08 3.64
C ASN A 135 -20.03 9.35 4.16
N HIS A 136 -18.70 9.34 4.33
CA HIS A 136 -17.91 10.46 4.84
C HIS A 136 -18.44 11.01 6.19
N LEU A 137 -18.95 10.14 7.06
CA LEU A 137 -19.49 10.52 8.36
C LEU A 137 -18.39 10.98 9.31
N ILE A 138 -17.30 10.19 9.40
CA ILE A 138 -16.15 10.51 10.24
C ILE A 138 -15.37 11.67 9.62
N TRP A 139 -15.22 11.67 8.29
CA TRP A 139 -14.67 12.78 7.52
C TRP A 139 -15.29 14.13 7.93
N ARG A 140 -16.63 14.22 7.94
CA ARG A 140 -17.35 15.43 8.34
C ARG A 140 -17.21 15.75 9.84
N ARG A 141 -17.24 14.73 10.73
CA ARG A 141 -17.05 14.94 12.17
C ARG A 141 -15.72 15.56 12.51
N TYR A 142 -14.67 15.15 11.79
CA TYR A 142 -13.31 15.69 11.94
C TYR A 142 -13.06 16.92 11.05
N ASN A 143 -14.05 17.39 10.30
CA ASN A 143 -13.94 18.52 9.37
C ASN A 143 -12.75 18.41 8.42
N VAL A 144 -12.54 17.20 7.85
CA VAL A 144 -11.50 16.92 6.86
C VAL A 144 -11.89 17.53 5.54
N ARG A 145 -10.93 17.98 4.72
CA ARG A 145 -11.17 18.68 3.47
C ARG A 145 -10.36 18.16 2.29
N MET A 146 -9.33 17.36 2.57
CA MET A 146 -8.44 16.81 1.54
C MET A 146 -7.77 15.53 2.00
N TRP A 147 -7.31 14.72 1.04
CA TRP A 147 -6.50 13.53 1.24
C TRP A 147 -5.02 13.81 0.96
N PRO A 148 -4.10 13.21 1.71
CA PRO A 148 -4.32 12.66 3.06
C PRO A 148 -4.48 13.75 4.11
N THR A 149 -5.14 13.43 5.23
CA THR A 149 -5.19 14.28 6.43
C THR A 149 -4.94 13.45 7.67
N LEU A 150 -3.98 13.84 8.50
CA LEU A 150 -3.75 13.22 9.80
C LEU A 150 -4.41 14.04 10.92
N CYS A 151 -5.18 13.36 11.78
CA CYS A 151 -5.70 13.92 13.02
C CYS A 151 -5.05 13.19 14.20
N ILE A 152 -4.33 13.92 15.06
CA ILE A 152 -3.59 13.38 16.19
C ILE A 152 -4.38 13.61 17.48
N ILE A 153 -4.64 12.53 18.21
CA ILE A 153 -5.43 12.51 19.45
C ILE A 153 -4.46 12.20 20.60
N ASP A 154 -4.57 12.94 21.68
CA ASP A 154 -3.73 12.82 22.87
C ASP A 154 -4.14 11.59 23.75
N PRO A 155 -3.30 11.14 24.70
CA PRO A 155 -3.60 10.00 25.57
C PRO A 155 -4.87 10.19 26.43
N THR A 156 -5.34 11.41 26.61
CA THR A 156 -6.57 11.71 27.33
C THR A 156 -7.81 11.73 26.40
N GLY A 157 -7.61 11.49 25.07
CA GLY A 157 -8.64 11.42 24.04
C GLY A 157 -9.12 12.75 23.52
N ARG A 158 -8.29 13.78 23.56
CA ARG A 158 -8.58 15.08 22.97
C ARG A 158 -7.85 15.26 21.67
N LEU A 159 -8.49 15.94 20.71
CA LEU A 159 -7.86 16.27 19.43
C LEU A 159 -6.71 17.26 19.68
N LEU A 160 -5.48 16.78 19.51
CA LEU A 160 -4.25 17.51 19.78
C LEU A 160 -3.79 18.34 18.60
N ALA A 161 -3.75 17.74 17.41
CA ALA A 161 -3.21 18.37 16.22
C ALA A 161 -3.80 17.81 14.93
N ARG A 162 -3.59 18.54 13.84
CA ARG A 162 -3.95 18.15 12.48
C ARG A 162 -2.79 18.44 11.52
N HIS A 163 -2.67 17.60 10.50
CA HIS A 163 -1.80 17.84 9.36
C HIS A 163 -2.53 17.50 8.06
N GLU A 164 -2.52 18.40 7.09
CA GLU A 164 -3.11 18.21 5.77
C GLU A 164 -2.00 18.01 4.72
N GLY A 165 -2.14 17.00 3.87
CA GLY A 165 -1.16 16.60 2.85
C GLY A 165 -0.09 15.64 3.35
N GLU A 166 0.93 15.43 2.52
CA GLU A 166 2.02 14.50 2.81
C GLU A 166 2.91 14.98 3.96
N ILE A 167 3.34 14.04 4.82
CA ILE A 167 4.26 14.29 5.91
C ILE A 167 5.29 13.16 5.98
N ARG A 168 6.52 13.49 6.35
CA ARG A 168 7.61 12.53 6.49
C ARG A 168 7.85 12.13 7.94
N PHE A 169 8.27 10.90 8.14
CA PHE A 169 8.58 10.33 9.46
C PHE A 169 9.43 11.26 10.35
N PRO A 170 10.56 11.90 9.92
CA PRO A 170 11.35 12.74 10.82
C PRO A 170 10.60 13.94 11.39
N VAL A 171 9.56 14.43 10.68
CA VAL A 171 8.73 15.55 11.15
C VAL A 171 7.73 15.05 12.21
N LEU A 172 7.05 13.92 11.92
CA LEU A 172 6.16 13.26 12.90
C LEU A 172 6.91 12.79 14.13
N ASP A 173 8.07 12.17 13.98
CA ASP A 173 8.92 11.70 15.05
C ASP A 173 9.32 12.84 16.02
N ARG A 174 9.80 13.96 15.47
CA ARG A 174 10.12 15.14 16.28
C ARG A 174 8.92 15.66 17.04
N PHE A 175 7.78 15.78 16.37
CA PHE A 175 6.52 16.25 16.96
C PHE A 175 6.09 15.36 18.12
N LEU A 176 6.12 14.03 17.96
CA LEU A 176 5.64 13.06 18.94
C LEU A 176 6.61 12.90 20.10
N ARG A 177 7.92 12.84 19.85
CA ARG A 177 8.96 12.68 20.88
C ARG A 177 8.84 13.72 21.97
N ASN A 178 8.68 14.99 21.59
CA ASN A 178 8.54 16.08 22.54
C ASN A 178 7.27 15.96 23.41
N ARG A 179 6.16 15.42 22.85
CA ARG A 179 4.89 15.27 23.55
C ARG A 179 4.84 14.04 24.43
N LEU A 180 5.36 12.93 23.94
CA LEU A 180 5.44 11.69 24.73
C LEU A 180 6.24 11.88 26.01
N ALA A 181 7.35 12.64 25.98
CA ALA A 181 8.12 12.98 27.17
C ALA A 181 7.29 13.72 28.22
N GLY A 182 6.41 14.65 27.77
CA GLY A 182 5.48 15.36 28.65
C GLY A 182 4.42 14.43 29.26
N TYR A 183 3.74 13.63 28.44
CA TYR A 183 2.71 12.68 28.90
C TYR A 183 3.29 11.61 29.83
N ARG A 184 4.52 11.15 29.60
CA ARG A 184 5.21 10.21 30.50
C ARG A 184 5.45 10.81 31.88
N LYS A 185 5.89 12.08 31.95
CA LYS A 185 6.05 12.81 33.25
C LYS A 185 4.71 12.93 33.99
N MET A 186 3.63 13.13 33.28
CA MET A 186 2.27 13.22 33.81
C MET A 186 1.63 11.86 34.13
N ARG A 187 2.31 10.75 33.88
CA ARG A 187 1.80 9.36 34.02
C ARG A 187 0.49 9.12 33.26
N GLN A 188 0.38 9.70 32.07
CA GLN A 188 -0.80 9.60 31.19
C GLN A 188 -0.62 8.57 30.07
N LEU A 189 0.51 7.85 30.00
CA LEU A 189 0.78 6.82 29.00
C LEU A 189 0.46 5.42 29.54
N ASP A 190 -0.21 4.63 28.71
CA ASP A 190 -0.25 3.17 28.80
C ASP A 190 0.77 2.62 27.78
N GLU A 191 1.86 2.05 28.26
CA GLU A 191 2.93 1.53 27.39
C GLU A 191 2.77 0.03 27.10
N THR A 192 1.62 -0.58 27.40
CA THR A 192 1.32 -1.97 27.04
C THR A 192 1.12 -2.10 25.53
N PRO A 193 1.84 -2.98 24.83
CA PRO A 193 1.65 -3.19 23.40
C PRO A 193 0.22 -3.65 23.06
N LEU A 194 -0.32 -3.13 21.95
CA LEU A 194 -1.57 -3.59 21.36
C LEU A 194 -1.29 -4.49 20.17
N ARG A 195 -2.21 -5.40 19.89
CA ARG A 195 -2.22 -6.24 18.70
C ARG A 195 -3.58 -6.15 18.02
N PHE A 196 -3.56 -6.14 16.70
CA PHE A 196 -4.74 -6.17 15.85
C PHE A 196 -4.73 -7.45 15.00
N GLU A 197 -5.91 -7.92 14.62
CA GLU A 197 -6.07 -9.04 13.69
C GLU A 197 -5.97 -8.51 12.27
N LEU A 198 -4.86 -8.83 11.61
CA LEU A 198 -4.57 -8.30 10.27
C LEU A 198 -5.09 -9.24 9.19
N GLU A 199 -5.64 -8.68 8.11
CA GLU A 199 -6.03 -9.42 6.91
C GLU A 199 -4.87 -10.25 6.33
N SER A 200 -3.63 -9.75 6.46
CA SER A 200 -2.43 -10.47 6.02
C SER A 200 -2.15 -11.79 6.76
N HIS A 201 -2.74 -12.00 7.96
CA HIS A 201 -2.57 -13.24 8.71
C HIS A 201 -3.42 -14.39 8.15
N VAL A 202 -4.50 -14.06 7.45
CA VAL A 202 -5.44 -15.04 6.87
C VAL A 202 -5.34 -15.09 5.34
N ALA A 203 -4.61 -14.17 4.72
CA ALA A 203 -4.42 -14.11 3.28
C ALA A 203 -3.63 -15.32 2.78
N LYS A 204 -4.11 -15.93 1.69
CA LYS A 204 -3.44 -17.09 1.07
C LYS A 204 -2.24 -16.64 0.23
N ALA A 205 -1.19 -17.46 0.25
CA ALA A 205 -0.07 -17.27 -0.67
C ALA A 205 -0.50 -17.56 -2.11
N THR A 206 -0.08 -16.73 -3.04
CA THR A 206 -0.40 -16.83 -4.46
C THR A 206 0.89 -16.83 -5.31
N PRO A 207 0.92 -17.48 -6.49
CA PRO A 207 2.10 -17.50 -7.35
C PRO A 207 2.54 -16.09 -7.79
N LEU A 208 1.60 -15.24 -8.20
CA LEU A 208 1.76 -13.80 -8.38
C LEU A 208 1.05 -13.09 -7.23
N LYS A 209 1.48 -11.88 -6.88
CA LYS A 209 0.84 -11.08 -5.83
C LYS A 209 0.61 -9.65 -6.33
N PHE A 210 -0.64 -9.32 -6.59
CA PHE A 210 -1.07 -8.02 -7.14
C PHE A 210 -0.23 -7.60 -8.36
N PRO A 211 -0.21 -8.39 -9.47
CA PRO A 211 0.51 -7.98 -10.67
C PRO A 211 -0.04 -6.64 -11.17
N GLY A 212 0.83 -5.63 -11.27
CA GLY A 212 0.40 -4.27 -11.62
C GLY A 212 0.38 -4.00 -13.11
N LYS A 213 1.44 -4.39 -13.81
CA LYS A 213 1.59 -4.17 -15.25
C LYS A 213 2.11 -5.41 -15.96
N VAL A 214 1.84 -5.46 -17.26
CA VAL A 214 2.27 -6.53 -18.15
C VAL A 214 2.73 -5.94 -19.47
N LEU A 215 3.81 -6.50 -20.05
CA LEU A 215 4.31 -6.14 -21.38
C LEU A 215 4.49 -7.42 -22.22
N ALA A 216 3.71 -7.57 -23.25
CA ALA A 216 3.83 -8.64 -24.24
C ALA A 216 4.67 -8.16 -25.43
N ASP A 217 5.74 -8.86 -25.74
CA ASP A 217 6.59 -8.61 -26.92
C ASP A 217 6.41 -9.72 -27.93
N GLU A 218 5.77 -9.39 -29.04
CA GLU A 218 5.51 -10.33 -30.13
C GLU A 218 6.79 -10.80 -30.81
N THR A 219 7.78 -9.93 -30.95
CA THR A 219 9.04 -10.21 -31.64
C THR A 219 9.85 -11.30 -30.93
N SER A 220 10.04 -11.19 -29.63
CA SER A 220 10.77 -12.19 -28.84
C SER A 220 9.84 -13.29 -28.28
N ARG A 221 8.53 -13.19 -28.48
CA ARG A 221 7.49 -14.07 -27.92
C ARG A 221 7.57 -14.17 -26.39
N ARG A 222 7.97 -13.08 -25.73
CA ARG A 222 8.09 -13.00 -24.25
C ARG A 222 6.99 -12.14 -23.65
N LEU A 223 6.62 -12.51 -22.44
CA LEU A 223 5.73 -11.74 -21.57
C LEU A 223 6.53 -11.33 -20.34
N PHE A 224 6.52 -10.05 -20.03
CA PHE A 224 7.12 -9.48 -18.83
C PHE A 224 6.00 -9.04 -17.89
N ILE A 225 6.07 -9.48 -16.64
CA ILE A 225 5.01 -9.25 -15.64
C ILE A 225 5.64 -8.53 -14.44
N SER A 226 5.12 -7.38 -14.08
CA SER A 226 5.45 -6.74 -12.81
C SER A 226 4.65 -7.42 -11.70
N ASP A 227 5.28 -8.36 -11.00
CA ASP A 227 4.75 -9.03 -9.80
C ASP A 227 4.98 -8.11 -8.60
N SER A 228 4.13 -7.07 -8.52
CA SER A 228 4.41 -5.84 -7.77
C SER A 228 4.62 -6.07 -6.29
N ASN A 229 3.75 -6.83 -5.62
CA ASN A 229 3.86 -7.10 -4.19
C ASN A 229 4.81 -8.26 -3.83
N HIS A 230 5.31 -8.99 -4.83
CA HIS A 230 6.49 -9.83 -4.65
C HIS A 230 7.80 -9.13 -5.03
N ASN A 231 7.75 -7.83 -5.34
CA ASN A 231 8.91 -6.98 -5.62
C ASN A 231 9.87 -7.57 -6.67
N ARG A 232 9.30 -8.15 -7.76
CA ARG A 232 10.05 -8.85 -8.79
C ARG A 232 9.41 -8.69 -10.17
N ILE A 233 10.17 -8.99 -11.21
CA ILE A 233 9.68 -9.11 -12.59
C ILE A 233 9.71 -10.57 -12.97
N VAL A 234 8.60 -11.12 -13.45
CA VAL A 234 8.50 -12.47 -13.98
C VAL A 234 8.54 -12.42 -15.50
N ILE A 235 9.38 -13.23 -16.10
CA ILE A 235 9.55 -13.32 -17.57
C ILE A 235 9.07 -14.71 -18.00
N THR A 236 8.08 -14.76 -18.91
CA THR A 236 7.55 -16.01 -19.47
C THR A 236 7.52 -15.95 -20.99
N SER A 237 7.25 -17.07 -21.65
CA SER A 237 6.76 -17.05 -23.02
C SER A 237 5.33 -16.47 -23.04
N LEU A 238 4.82 -16.15 -24.24
CA LEU A 238 3.41 -15.72 -24.41
C LEU A 238 2.40 -16.80 -24.00
N ASP A 239 2.83 -18.04 -23.87
CA ASP A 239 2.00 -19.18 -23.47
C ASP A 239 2.17 -19.58 -21.99
N GLY A 240 2.94 -18.80 -21.20
CA GLY A 240 3.06 -18.97 -19.74
C GLY A 240 4.27 -19.81 -19.30
N ASN A 241 5.11 -20.35 -20.22
CA ASN A 241 6.31 -21.06 -19.78
C ASN A 241 7.30 -20.10 -19.12
N LEU A 242 7.68 -20.38 -17.88
CA LEU A 242 8.64 -19.55 -17.14
C LEU A 242 9.99 -19.53 -17.83
N ILE A 243 10.53 -18.33 -18.05
CA ILE A 243 11.87 -18.12 -18.62
C ILE A 243 12.83 -17.65 -17.52
N ASP A 244 12.41 -16.65 -16.72
CA ASP A 244 13.26 -16.04 -15.70
C ASP A 244 12.48 -15.29 -14.62
N VAL A 245 13.15 -15.03 -13.50
CA VAL A 245 12.66 -14.17 -12.42
C VAL A 245 13.77 -13.15 -12.09
N VAL A 246 13.42 -11.86 -12.06
CA VAL A 246 14.34 -10.76 -11.79
C VAL A 246 13.92 -10.06 -10.50
N GLY A 247 14.76 -10.08 -9.50
CA GLY A 247 14.52 -9.54 -8.16
C GLY A 247 14.54 -10.61 -7.08
N SER A 248 15.13 -10.28 -5.94
CA SER A 248 15.21 -11.14 -4.76
C SER A 248 13.86 -11.37 -4.06
N GLY A 249 12.84 -10.56 -4.40
CA GLY A 249 11.57 -10.50 -3.68
C GLY A 249 11.59 -9.58 -2.45
N ALA A 250 12.75 -9.20 -1.96
CA ALA A 250 12.87 -8.24 -0.87
C ALA A 250 12.56 -6.81 -1.34
N ILE A 251 11.87 -6.04 -0.51
CA ILE A 251 11.70 -4.60 -0.71
C ILE A 251 13.07 -3.93 -0.64
N GLY A 252 13.45 -3.21 -1.67
CA GLY A 252 14.73 -2.51 -1.73
C GLY A 252 15.01 -1.88 -3.07
N LYS A 253 16.19 -1.28 -3.23
CA LYS A 253 16.62 -0.60 -4.47
C LYS A 253 18.03 -0.99 -4.91
N GLN A 254 18.47 -2.17 -4.52
CA GLN A 254 19.81 -2.65 -4.84
C GLN A 254 19.92 -2.99 -6.33
N ASP A 255 21.01 -2.52 -6.97
CA ASP A 255 21.44 -2.95 -8.29
C ASP A 255 22.22 -4.28 -8.18
N GLY A 256 22.33 -5.04 -9.25
CA GLY A 256 23.10 -6.29 -9.26
C GLY A 256 22.57 -7.35 -10.22
N SER A 257 22.91 -8.62 -9.95
CA SER A 257 22.34 -9.76 -10.67
C SER A 257 20.85 -9.92 -10.42
N TYR A 258 20.18 -10.75 -11.20
CA TYR A 258 18.74 -11.03 -11.05
C TYR A 258 18.36 -11.46 -9.64
N GLN A 259 19.19 -12.27 -8.97
CA GLN A 259 18.93 -12.76 -7.62
C GLN A 259 19.31 -11.76 -6.52
N ALA A 260 20.27 -10.86 -6.80
CA ALA A 260 20.77 -9.91 -5.79
C ALA A 260 20.04 -8.56 -5.83
N CYS A 261 19.47 -8.19 -6.99
CA CYS A 261 18.75 -6.92 -7.10
C CYS A 261 17.43 -6.94 -6.33
N SER A 262 16.95 -5.76 -6.00
CA SER A 262 15.64 -5.58 -5.34
C SER A 262 14.86 -4.43 -5.95
N PHE A 263 13.54 -4.51 -5.84
CA PHE A 263 12.58 -3.50 -6.27
C PHE A 263 11.65 -3.13 -5.11
N ASN A 264 10.80 -2.15 -5.33
CA ASN A 264 9.73 -1.80 -4.41
C ASN A 264 8.48 -1.45 -5.21
N HIS A 265 7.53 -2.40 -5.26
CA HIS A 265 6.29 -2.31 -6.01
C HIS A 265 6.51 -1.86 -7.48
N PRO A 266 7.30 -2.61 -8.29
CA PRO A 266 7.53 -2.27 -9.69
C PRO A 266 6.23 -2.29 -10.48
N GLN A 267 6.05 -1.34 -11.40
CA GLN A 267 4.87 -1.18 -12.24
C GLN A 267 5.23 -1.21 -13.73
N GLY A 268 5.21 -0.09 -14.41
CA GLY A 268 5.36 0.04 -15.85
C GLY A 268 6.63 -0.55 -16.44
N LEU A 269 6.50 -1.10 -17.64
CA LEU A 269 7.54 -1.81 -18.36
C LEU A 269 7.69 -1.28 -19.78
N ALA A 270 8.92 -1.15 -20.27
CA ALA A 270 9.19 -0.82 -21.67
C ALA A 270 10.43 -1.56 -22.16
N LEU A 271 10.32 -2.25 -23.30
CA LEU A 271 11.42 -3.01 -23.89
C LEU A 271 12.07 -2.25 -25.06
N PHE A 272 13.36 -2.06 -25.02
CA PHE A 272 14.17 -1.57 -26.14
C PHE A 272 15.34 -2.50 -26.40
N LYS A 273 15.28 -3.24 -27.50
CA LYS A 273 16.25 -4.31 -27.82
C LYS A 273 16.31 -5.33 -26.67
N GLN A 274 17.49 -5.55 -26.09
CA GLN A 274 17.69 -6.45 -24.94
C GLN A 274 17.73 -5.70 -23.59
N SER A 275 17.10 -4.54 -23.52
CA SER A 275 17.00 -3.75 -22.29
C SER A 275 15.56 -3.56 -21.91
N LEU A 276 15.14 -4.16 -20.80
CA LEU A 276 13.83 -3.91 -20.20
C LEU A 276 13.95 -2.79 -19.17
N TYR A 277 13.20 -1.72 -19.38
CA TYR A 277 13.10 -0.62 -18.43
C TYR A 277 11.91 -0.86 -17.51
N VAL A 278 12.08 -0.60 -16.22
CA VAL A 278 11.10 -0.84 -15.16
C VAL A 278 10.86 0.45 -14.39
N ALA A 279 9.62 0.84 -14.25
CA ALA A 279 9.19 1.85 -13.28
C ALA A 279 9.19 1.22 -11.88
N ASP A 280 10.21 1.49 -11.09
CA ASP A 280 10.37 1.04 -9.70
C ASP A 280 9.69 2.07 -8.79
N THR A 281 8.36 1.96 -8.71
CA THR A 281 7.40 3.03 -8.37
C THR A 281 7.61 3.59 -6.97
N GLU A 282 7.63 2.74 -5.96
CA GLU A 282 7.80 3.14 -4.56
C GLU A 282 9.25 3.54 -4.24
N ASN A 283 10.21 3.12 -5.08
CA ASN A 283 11.58 3.60 -5.02
C ASN A 283 11.79 4.93 -5.75
N HIS A 284 10.81 5.43 -6.49
CA HIS A 284 10.93 6.63 -7.32
C HIS A 284 12.13 6.56 -8.28
N LEU A 285 12.31 5.40 -8.94
CA LEU A 285 13.42 5.09 -9.83
C LEU A 285 12.94 4.57 -11.19
N ILE A 286 13.77 4.74 -12.20
CA ILE A 286 13.71 3.92 -13.43
C ILE A 286 14.90 3.00 -13.42
N ARG A 287 14.63 1.68 -13.51
CA ARG A 287 15.63 0.64 -13.52
C ARG A 287 15.77 0.06 -14.94
N LYS A 288 16.93 -0.38 -15.28
CA LYS A 288 17.22 -1.12 -16.52
C LYS A 288 17.62 -2.55 -16.16
N VAL A 289 16.88 -3.51 -16.69
CA VAL A 289 17.22 -4.93 -16.71
C VAL A 289 17.89 -5.23 -18.05
N ASP A 290 19.16 -5.55 -18.03
CA ASP A 290 19.91 -6.01 -19.19
C ASP A 290 19.72 -7.52 -19.34
N LEU A 291 19.00 -7.93 -20.38
CA LEU A 291 18.57 -9.31 -20.56
C LEU A 291 19.70 -10.24 -21.01
N ASP A 292 20.77 -9.69 -21.63
CA ASP A 292 21.94 -10.48 -22.06
C ASP A 292 22.88 -10.71 -20.87
N SER A 293 23.26 -9.64 -20.16
CA SER A 293 24.20 -9.74 -19.03
C SER A 293 23.53 -10.18 -17.72
N ARG A 294 22.18 -10.27 -17.67
CA ARG A 294 21.36 -10.63 -16.50
C ARG A 294 21.63 -9.73 -15.29
N LYS A 295 21.74 -8.42 -15.52
CA LYS A 295 22.02 -7.41 -14.50
C LYS A 295 20.96 -6.33 -14.49
N VAL A 296 20.72 -5.80 -13.31
CA VAL A 296 19.82 -4.64 -13.07
C VAL A 296 20.66 -3.45 -12.64
N SER A 297 20.36 -2.29 -13.20
CA SER A 297 21.00 -1.02 -12.85
C SER A 297 19.98 0.12 -12.79
N THR A 298 20.24 1.11 -11.95
CA THR A 298 19.45 2.34 -11.86
C THR A 298 19.87 3.32 -12.98
N VAL A 299 18.93 3.73 -13.82
CA VAL A 299 19.22 4.65 -14.95
C VAL A 299 18.68 6.06 -14.73
N SER A 300 17.67 6.25 -13.88
CA SER A 300 17.18 7.59 -13.51
C SER A 300 16.48 7.57 -12.16
N GLY A 301 16.49 8.72 -11.48
CA GLY A 301 15.98 8.85 -10.13
C GLY A 301 17.11 8.79 -9.08
N THR A 302 16.78 9.03 -7.82
CA THR A 302 17.74 9.01 -6.70
C THR A 302 17.30 8.12 -5.55
N GLY A 303 16.13 7.48 -5.67
CA GLY A 303 15.51 6.74 -4.58
C GLY A 303 14.94 7.64 -3.47
N ARG A 304 14.75 8.92 -3.79
CA ARG A 304 14.05 9.89 -2.92
C ARG A 304 12.91 10.51 -3.71
N GLN A 305 11.74 10.54 -3.12
CA GLN A 305 10.56 11.18 -3.71
C GLN A 305 10.83 12.65 -4.05
N ALA A 306 10.49 13.05 -5.27
CA ALA A 306 10.49 14.46 -5.65
C ALA A 306 9.41 15.23 -4.91
N SER A 307 9.62 16.52 -4.79
CA SER A 307 8.55 17.44 -4.42
C SER A 307 7.46 17.46 -5.51
N VAL A 308 6.20 17.66 -5.12
CA VAL A 308 5.09 17.95 -6.04
C VAL A 308 5.44 19.14 -6.98
N ARG A 309 6.32 20.02 -6.55
CA ARG A 309 6.87 21.14 -7.36
C ARG A 309 8.35 20.88 -7.65
N PRO A 310 8.69 19.99 -8.60
CA PRO A 310 10.08 19.70 -8.88
C PRO A 310 10.77 20.96 -9.43
N ARG A 311 11.97 21.24 -8.94
CA ARG A 311 12.82 22.31 -9.49
C ARG A 311 13.32 21.88 -10.87
N PRO A 312 13.48 22.79 -11.83
CA PRO A 312 14.14 22.48 -13.10
C PRO A 312 15.50 21.82 -12.83
N GLY A 313 15.77 20.69 -13.52
CA GLY A 313 17.00 19.91 -13.33
C GLY A 313 16.99 18.96 -12.13
N SER A 314 15.88 18.83 -11.39
CA SER A 314 15.74 17.81 -10.35
C SER A 314 15.99 16.40 -10.93
N ARG A 315 16.79 15.61 -10.18
CA ARG A 315 17.01 14.19 -10.49
C ARG A 315 16.06 13.27 -9.74
N HIS A 316 15.26 13.82 -8.81
CA HIS A 316 14.27 13.05 -8.06
C HIS A 316 13.03 12.80 -8.93
N LEU A 317 12.49 11.60 -8.88
CA LEU A 317 11.21 11.21 -9.48
C LEU A 317 10.12 11.13 -8.41
N ASN A 318 8.86 11.07 -8.82
CA ASN A 318 7.73 10.96 -7.91
C ASN A 318 6.72 9.95 -8.46
N SER A 319 6.83 8.71 -7.99
CA SER A 319 6.00 7.56 -8.38
C SER A 319 5.84 7.42 -9.90
N PRO A 320 6.94 7.06 -10.62
CA PRO A 320 6.81 6.63 -12.01
C PRO A 320 5.90 5.40 -12.05
N TRP A 321 4.78 5.47 -12.78
CA TRP A 321 3.76 4.43 -12.76
C TRP A 321 3.73 3.59 -14.03
N ASP A 322 3.92 4.22 -15.20
CA ASP A 322 3.97 3.49 -16.47
C ASP A 322 5.02 4.02 -17.40
N LEU A 323 5.45 3.17 -18.32
CA LEU A 323 6.49 3.46 -19.32
C LEU A 323 5.98 3.13 -20.73
N CYS A 324 6.23 4.01 -21.68
CA CYS A 324 5.94 3.78 -23.09
C CYS A 324 7.15 4.15 -23.96
N LEU A 325 7.62 3.19 -24.74
CA LEU A 325 8.70 3.42 -25.69
C LEU A 325 8.16 3.97 -27.00
N HIS A 326 8.73 5.09 -27.48
CA HIS A 326 8.59 5.52 -28.87
C HIS A 326 9.95 5.87 -29.45
N LYS A 327 10.39 5.13 -30.46
CA LYS A 327 11.75 5.20 -31.01
C LYS A 327 12.80 4.97 -29.92
N GLU A 328 13.68 5.94 -29.65
CA GLU A 328 14.72 5.89 -28.61
C GLU A 328 14.33 6.72 -27.37
N THR A 329 13.06 7.00 -27.18
CA THR A 329 12.56 7.79 -26.04
C THR A 329 11.54 6.98 -25.23
N ILE A 330 11.78 6.87 -23.94
CA ILE A 330 10.85 6.31 -22.97
C ILE A 330 10.04 7.47 -22.39
N TYR A 331 8.73 7.44 -22.56
CA TYR A 331 7.79 8.33 -21.88
C TYR A 331 7.38 7.70 -20.57
N ILE A 332 7.25 8.52 -19.53
CA ILE A 332 7.05 8.11 -18.15
C ILE A 332 5.77 8.80 -17.64
N ALA A 333 4.80 8.01 -17.20
CA ALA A 333 3.68 8.49 -16.43
C ALA A 333 4.16 8.76 -14.99
N MET A 334 4.31 10.03 -14.63
CA MET A 334 4.78 10.45 -13.30
C MET A 334 3.58 10.74 -12.41
N ALA A 335 2.93 9.67 -11.91
CA ALA A 335 1.64 9.73 -11.22
C ALA A 335 1.66 10.70 -10.03
N GLY A 336 2.60 10.58 -9.11
CA GLY A 336 2.68 11.45 -7.94
C GLY A 336 3.11 12.90 -8.22
N ALA A 337 3.46 13.25 -9.48
CA ALA A 337 3.73 14.62 -9.90
C ALA A 337 2.65 15.19 -10.83
N HIS A 338 1.64 14.41 -11.18
CA HIS A 338 0.58 14.80 -12.14
C HIS A 338 1.16 15.30 -13.47
N GLN A 339 2.17 14.60 -13.98
CA GLN A 339 2.96 15.01 -15.16
C GLN A 339 3.36 13.80 -16.02
N LEU A 340 3.77 14.11 -17.26
CA LEU A 340 4.47 13.17 -18.11
C LEU A 340 5.94 13.59 -18.22
N TRP A 341 6.83 12.63 -18.12
CA TRP A 341 8.27 12.84 -18.27
C TRP A 341 8.81 12.00 -19.43
N LYS A 342 10.06 12.21 -19.83
CA LYS A 342 10.74 11.43 -20.86
C LYS A 342 12.21 11.20 -20.53
N LEU A 343 12.71 10.02 -20.93
CA LEU A 343 14.08 9.56 -20.76
C LEU A 343 14.60 9.01 -22.10
N SER A 344 15.86 9.31 -22.47
CA SER A 344 16.49 8.68 -23.62
C SER A 344 16.95 7.25 -23.27
N THR A 345 16.78 6.30 -24.22
CA THR A 345 17.36 4.94 -24.10
C THR A 345 18.89 4.93 -24.08
N ARG A 346 19.53 6.01 -24.51
CA ARG A 346 20.99 6.22 -24.42
C ARG A 346 21.44 6.63 -23.01
N GLY A 347 20.50 6.81 -22.07
CA GLY A 347 20.76 7.26 -20.70
C GLY A 347 20.55 8.75 -20.50
N GLY A 348 20.87 9.21 -19.28
CA GLY A 348 20.74 10.60 -18.87
C GLY A 348 19.65 10.82 -17.83
N ILE A 349 19.30 12.07 -17.62
CA ILE A 349 18.31 12.47 -16.62
C ILE A 349 16.93 12.52 -17.27
N ALA A 350 15.92 11.91 -16.62
CA ALA A 350 14.54 12.07 -17.04
C ALA A 350 14.13 13.54 -16.97
N LYS A 351 13.40 14.01 -17.98
CA LYS A 351 13.00 15.41 -18.11
C LYS A 351 11.50 15.53 -18.20
N TRP A 352 10.97 16.56 -17.57
CA TRP A 352 9.57 16.95 -17.67
C TRP A 352 9.18 17.18 -19.15
N PHE A 353 8.12 16.52 -19.59
CA PHE A 353 7.63 16.54 -20.97
C PHE A 353 6.30 17.28 -21.09
N SER A 354 5.31 16.99 -20.24
CA SER A 354 3.97 17.56 -20.30
C SER A 354 3.31 17.68 -18.92
N GLY A 355 2.36 18.60 -18.81
CA GLY A 355 1.59 18.86 -17.60
C GLY A 355 2.07 20.09 -16.84
N ASN A 356 1.20 20.71 -16.04
CA ASN A 356 1.53 21.85 -15.16
C ASN A 356 1.73 21.44 -13.69
N GLY A 357 1.53 20.15 -13.35
CA GLY A 357 1.71 19.58 -12.02
C GLY A 357 0.52 19.75 -11.07
N VAL A 358 -0.57 20.36 -11.51
CA VAL A 358 -1.82 20.41 -10.74
C VAL A 358 -2.63 19.14 -11.02
N GLU A 359 -3.21 18.56 -9.99
CA GLU A 359 -4.16 17.45 -10.08
C GLU A 359 -5.49 17.98 -10.65
N ASP A 360 -5.65 17.87 -11.96
CA ASP A 360 -6.85 18.29 -12.69
C ASP A 360 -6.84 17.70 -14.12
N ILE A 361 -7.95 17.81 -14.85
CA ILE A 361 -8.08 17.39 -16.25
C ILE A 361 -8.33 18.62 -17.12
N VAL A 362 -7.28 19.34 -17.47
CA VAL A 362 -7.36 20.51 -18.33
C VAL A 362 -6.62 20.26 -19.63
N ASP A 363 -7.31 20.48 -20.76
CA ASP A 363 -6.68 20.54 -22.07
C ASP A 363 -5.89 21.85 -22.21
N GLY A 364 -4.77 21.81 -22.91
CA GLY A 364 -3.94 22.99 -23.00
C GLY A 364 -2.58 22.74 -23.63
N ARG A 365 -1.71 23.74 -23.58
CA ARG A 365 -0.35 23.66 -24.11
C ARG A 365 0.42 22.54 -23.41
N LEU A 366 1.29 21.88 -24.17
CA LEU A 366 2.00 20.68 -23.75
C LEU A 366 2.81 20.86 -22.48
N LYS A 367 3.69 21.85 -22.42
CA LYS A 367 4.71 22.00 -21.38
C LYS A 367 4.63 23.36 -20.70
N SER A 368 4.41 23.33 -19.40
CA SER A 368 4.62 24.49 -18.52
C SER A 368 6.05 24.50 -17.96
N THR A 369 6.56 25.67 -17.62
CA THR A 369 7.80 25.86 -16.85
C THR A 369 7.52 26.23 -15.40
N VAL A 370 6.25 26.52 -15.08
CA VAL A 370 5.78 26.97 -13.77
C VAL A 370 4.66 26.04 -13.30
N TYR A 371 4.72 25.63 -12.04
CA TYR A 371 3.66 24.85 -11.40
C TYR A 371 2.34 25.65 -11.41
N GLY A 372 1.25 24.98 -11.82
CA GLY A 372 -0.09 25.58 -11.85
C GLY A 372 -0.30 26.68 -12.89
N GLN A 373 0.57 26.79 -13.88
CA GLN A 373 0.45 27.79 -14.93
C GLN A 373 -0.83 27.59 -15.76
N LEU A 374 -1.67 28.59 -15.84
CA LEU A 374 -2.90 28.56 -16.63
C LEU A 374 -2.63 28.49 -18.14
N GLY A 375 -3.54 27.84 -18.89
CA GLY A 375 -3.41 27.63 -20.34
C GLY A 375 -2.50 26.46 -20.73
N TYR A 376 -2.01 25.72 -19.74
CA TYR A 376 -1.23 24.49 -19.91
C TYR A 376 -2.03 23.29 -19.43
N ALA A 377 -1.77 22.11 -20.03
CA ALA A 377 -2.43 20.88 -19.66
C ALA A 377 -2.15 20.51 -18.20
N SER A 378 -3.14 19.92 -17.56
CA SER A 378 -3.01 19.22 -16.27
C SER A 378 -3.44 17.75 -16.42
N TYR A 379 -2.98 16.93 -15.51
CA TYR A 379 -3.33 15.51 -15.39
C TYR A 379 -3.73 15.20 -13.94
N ALA A 380 -4.57 14.19 -13.78
CA ALA A 380 -5.00 13.69 -12.48
C ALA A 380 -4.49 12.25 -12.30
N GLN A 381 -3.23 12.11 -11.91
CA GLN A 381 -2.56 10.84 -11.66
C GLN A 381 -2.44 9.97 -12.93
N PRO A 382 -1.67 10.39 -13.96
CA PRO A 382 -1.48 9.58 -15.17
C PRO A 382 -0.82 8.24 -14.81
N SER A 383 -1.46 7.12 -15.18
CA SER A 383 -1.09 5.76 -14.75
C SER A 383 -0.98 4.74 -15.85
N GLY A 384 -1.35 5.07 -17.09
CA GLY A 384 -1.21 4.19 -18.25
C GLY A 384 -0.79 4.95 -19.49
N LEU A 385 0.10 4.36 -20.30
CA LEU A 385 0.66 4.97 -21.51
C LEU A 385 0.60 4.02 -22.70
N ALA A 386 0.18 4.53 -23.87
CA ALA A 386 0.27 3.84 -25.15
C ALA A 386 0.58 4.82 -26.28
N THR A 387 1.07 4.33 -27.42
CA THR A 387 1.33 5.19 -28.59
C THR A 387 0.95 4.52 -29.91
N ASP A 388 0.47 5.31 -30.86
CA ASP A 388 0.30 4.95 -32.28
C ASP A 388 1.41 5.54 -33.15
N GLY A 389 2.45 6.12 -32.53
CA GLY A 389 3.57 6.80 -33.23
C GLY A 389 3.30 8.27 -33.58
N LYS A 390 2.05 8.75 -33.47
CA LYS A 390 1.66 10.16 -33.66
C LYS A 390 1.26 10.80 -32.34
N TRP A 391 0.56 10.05 -31.52
CA TRP A 391 0.04 10.45 -30.21
C TRP A 391 0.57 9.53 -29.11
N LEU A 392 0.78 10.09 -27.96
CA LEU A 392 0.90 9.37 -26.70
C LEU A 392 -0.47 9.44 -26.00
N TYR A 393 -1.13 8.31 -25.90
CA TYR A 393 -2.38 8.19 -25.16
C TYR A 393 -2.09 7.91 -23.69
N VAL A 394 -2.88 8.53 -22.83
CA VAL A 394 -2.68 8.50 -21.38
C VAL A 394 -3.99 8.08 -20.72
N ALA A 395 -3.96 7.01 -19.94
CA ALA A 395 -4.99 6.74 -18.94
C ALA A 395 -4.71 7.63 -17.73
N ASP A 396 -5.57 8.65 -17.57
CA ASP A 396 -5.48 9.67 -16.52
C ASP A 396 -6.46 9.29 -15.41
N SER A 397 -5.97 8.47 -14.46
CA SER A 397 -6.82 7.57 -13.65
C SER A 397 -7.77 8.31 -12.72
N GLU A 398 -7.31 9.23 -11.88
CA GLU A 398 -8.20 9.98 -11.00
C GLU A 398 -9.14 10.91 -11.77
N GLY A 399 -8.74 11.29 -12.99
CA GLY A 399 -9.60 12.01 -13.92
C GLY A 399 -10.59 11.14 -14.68
N SER A 400 -10.54 9.82 -14.52
CA SER A 400 -11.38 8.86 -15.27
C SER A 400 -11.44 9.16 -16.76
N SER A 401 -10.29 9.49 -17.35
CA SER A 401 -10.20 10.02 -18.72
C SER A 401 -9.07 9.42 -19.54
N ILE A 402 -9.21 9.50 -20.86
CA ILE A 402 -8.15 9.19 -21.81
C ILE A 402 -7.72 10.47 -22.50
N ARG A 403 -6.43 10.79 -22.38
CA ARG A 403 -5.84 12.00 -22.95
C ARG A 403 -4.93 11.65 -24.12
N ALA A 404 -4.80 12.56 -25.07
CA ALA A 404 -3.89 12.44 -26.21
C ALA A 404 -2.87 13.58 -26.23
N VAL A 405 -1.59 13.22 -26.26
CA VAL A 405 -0.45 14.12 -26.22
C VAL A 405 0.32 14.01 -27.54
N PRO A 406 0.52 15.11 -28.32
CA PRO A 406 1.18 15.01 -29.61
C PRO A 406 2.67 14.73 -29.46
N LEU A 407 3.17 13.71 -30.20
CA LEU A 407 4.60 13.34 -30.24
C LEU A 407 5.38 14.10 -31.32
N ARG A 408 4.70 14.65 -32.32
CA ARG A 408 5.35 15.40 -33.41
C ARG A 408 5.79 16.80 -32.95
N THR A 409 6.87 17.31 -33.56
CA THR A 409 7.34 18.69 -33.37
C THR A 409 6.58 19.66 -34.27
N GLY A 410 6.05 20.77 -33.73
CA GLY A 410 5.31 21.81 -34.47
C GLY A 410 4.85 22.96 -33.57
N ALA A 411 4.37 24.06 -34.15
CA ALA A 411 4.13 25.33 -33.46
C ALA A 411 2.98 25.31 -32.42
N THR A 412 2.01 24.41 -32.56
CA THR A 412 0.86 24.31 -31.65
C THR A 412 0.75 22.88 -31.11
N ARG A 413 1.21 22.71 -29.88
CA ARG A 413 1.13 21.43 -29.17
C ARG A 413 0.14 21.55 -28.05
N TYR A 414 -1.04 20.97 -28.25
CA TYR A 414 -2.09 20.91 -27.25
C TYR A 414 -2.39 19.47 -26.88
N VAL A 415 -2.43 19.21 -25.59
CA VAL A 415 -3.02 17.99 -25.03
C VAL A 415 -4.52 18.09 -25.18
N GLN A 416 -5.14 16.99 -25.59
CA GLN A 416 -6.59 16.90 -25.82
C GLN A 416 -7.16 15.73 -25.05
N THR A 417 -8.39 15.90 -24.54
CA THR A 417 -9.17 14.81 -23.98
C THR A 417 -9.84 14.03 -25.13
N VAL A 418 -9.54 12.74 -25.22
CA VAL A 418 -10.16 11.81 -26.18
C VAL A 418 -11.49 11.31 -25.65
N LEU A 419 -11.52 10.93 -24.38
CA LEU A 419 -12.70 10.50 -23.62
C LEU A 419 -12.53 10.99 -22.18
N GLY A 420 -13.61 11.58 -21.61
CA GLY A 420 -13.58 12.02 -20.22
C GLY A 420 -14.34 13.32 -19.99
N THR A 421 -14.10 13.94 -18.87
CA THR A 421 -14.93 15.02 -18.29
C THR A 421 -14.28 16.40 -18.33
N SER A 422 -13.24 16.60 -19.15
CA SER A 422 -12.51 17.88 -19.27
C SER A 422 -13.37 19.07 -19.69
N ALA A 423 -14.50 18.81 -20.38
CA ALA A 423 -15.44 19.85 -20.79
C ALA A 423 -16.34 20.37 -19.67
N LEU A 424 -16.37 19.71 -18.51
CA LEU A 424 -17.17 20.12 -17.36
C LEU A 424 -16.48 21.26 -16.62
N ALA A 425 -17.25 22.32 -16.28
CA ALA A 425 -16.72 23.52 -15.64
C ALA A 425 -16.26 23.28 -14.20
N ASN A 426 -16.98 22.41 -13.46
CA ASN A 426 -16.75 22.12 -12.04
C ASN A 426 -16.69 20.61 -11.81
N ASN A 427 -15.96 20.21 -10.76
CA ASN A 427 -15.88 18.80 -10.31
C ASN A 427 -15.46 17.79 -11.38
N ARG A 428 -14.56 18.15 -12.26
CA ARG A 428 -14.04 17.28 -13.33
C ARG A 428 -13.50 15.97 -12.79
N LEU A 429 -12.81 15.99 -11.66
CA LEU A 429 -12.23 14.80 -11.01
C LEU A 429 -13.28 13.85 -10.43
N PHE A 430 -14.50 14.33 -10.18
CA PHE A 430 -15.56 13.57 -9.52
C PHE A 430 -16.66 13.10 -10.48
N THR A 431 -16.44 13.21 -11.78
CA THR A 431 -17.36 12.70 -12.80
C THR A 431 -16.80 11.41 -13.38
N PHE A 432 -17.35 10.30 -12.96
CA PHE A 432 -16.96 8.95 -13.36
C PHE A 432 -18.21 8.06 -13.51
N GLY A 433 -18.04 6.86 -14.01
CA GLY A 433 -19.12 5.86 -14.10
C GLY A 433 -18.80 4.75 -15.06
N ASP A 434 -19.81 3.98 -15.42
CA ASP A 434 -19.73 2.84 -16.34
C ASP A 434 -20.76 3.02 -17.45
N ARG A 435 -20.39 3.74 -18.51
CA ARG A 435 -21.28 3.97 -19.65
C ARG A 435 -20.53 3.89 -20.96
N ASP A 436 -20.96 2.96 -21.81
CA ASP A 436 -20.52 2.81 -23.20
C ASP A 436 -21.21 3.80 -24.12
N GLY A 437 -20.71 3.95 -25.34
CA GLY A 437 -21.31 4.79 -26.37
C GLY A 437 -20.36 5.81 -26.98
N ARG A 438 -20.86 6.94 -27.43
CA ARG A 438 -20.04 8.02 -27.99
C ARG A 438 -19.17 8.66 -26.92
N VAL A 439 -17.92 9.01 -27.24
CA VAL A 439 -16.95 9.58 -26.28
C VAL A 439 -17.45 10.82 -25.55
N SER A 440 -18.41 11.58 -26.15
CA SER A 440 -19.04 12.75 -25.51
C SER A 440 -20.00 12.40 -24.36
N GLN A 441 -20.40 11.13 -24.24
CA GLN A 441 -21.36 10.66 -23.24
C GLN A 441 -20.85 9.48 -22.41
N ALA A 442 -19.80 8.81 -22.89
CA ALA A 442 -19.22 7.64 -22.23
C ALA A 442 -18.53 8.01 -20.93
N LEU A 443 -18.52 7.09 -19.98
CA LEU A 443 -17.88 7.25 -18.68
C LEU A 443 -16.98 6.05 -18.39
N LEU A 444 -15.85 6.33 -17.75
CA LEU A 444 -14.90 5.38 -17.18
C LEU A 444 -14.84 5.59 -15.66
N GLN A 445 -14.22 4.64 -14.97
CA GLN A 445 -13.92 4.77 -13.56
C GLN A 445 -12.50 4.30 -13.26
N HIS A 446 -11.59 5.23 -13.00
CA HIS A 446 -10.20 5.01 -12.62
C HIS A 446 -9.42 4.04 -13.54
N PRO A 447 -9.33 4.29 -14.86
CA PRO A 447 -8.62 3.40 -15.78
C PRO A 447 -7.11 3.43 -15.50
N LEU A 448 -6.45 2.26 -15.35
CA LEU A 448 -5.02 2.14 -15.07
C LEU A 448 -4.19 1.65 -16.27
N GLY A 449 -4.81 0.97 -17.23
CA GLY A 449 -4.12 0.38 -18.36
C GLY A 449 -4.67 0.83 -19.71
N ILE A 450 -3.77 0.99 -20.67
CA ILE A 450 -4.14 1.32 -22.06
C ILE A 450 -3.13 0.72 -23.04
N VAL A 451 -3.61 0.20 -24.16
CA VAL A 451 -2.77 -0.21 -25.29
C VAL A 451 -3.40 0.23 -26.61
N SER A 452 -2.56 0.63 -27.57
CA SER A 452 -2.97 1.10 -28.90
C SER A 452 -2.68 0.04 -29.95
N VAL A 453 -3.70 -0.35 -30.73
CA VAL A 453 -3.57 -1.34 -31.83
C VAL A 453 -4.34 -0.81 -33.04
N GLY A 454 -3.62 -0.37 -34.07
CA GLY A 454 -4.21 0.29 -35.22
C GLY A 454 -5.01 1.54 -34.85
N GLN A 455 -6.29 1.57 -35.19
CA GLN A 455 -7.22 2.67 -34.87
C GLN A 455 -8.02 2.40 -33.58
N ARG A 456 -7.56 1.51 -32.71
CA ARG A 456 -8.27 1.11 -31.50
C ARG A 456 -7.41 1.29 -30.26
N LEU A 457 -8.03 1.78 -29.20
CA LEU A 457 -7.45 1.78 -27.86
C LEU A 457 -8.19 0.74 -27.01
N PHE A 458 -7.43 -0.16 -26.40
CA PHE A 458 -7.96 -1.08 -25.41
C PHE A 458 -7.62 -0.56 -24.03
N ILE A 459 -8.58 -0.52 -23.14
CA ILE A 459 -8.50 0.19 -21.86
C ILE A 459 -8.92 -0.78 -20.75
N ALA A 460 -8.09 -0.92 -19.75
CA ALA A 460 -8.48 -1.53 -18.48
C ALA A 460 -9.21 -0.45 -17.66
N ASP A 461 -10.54 -0.54 -17.67
CA ASP A 461 -11.44 0.34 -16.90
C ASP A 461 -11.58 -0.23 -15.50
N THR A 462 -10.54 -0.01 -14.70
CA THR A 462 -10.12 -0.78 -13.52
C THR A 462 -11.23 -0.89 -12.48
N TYR A 463 -11.81 0.22 -12.05
CA TYR A 463 -12.84 0.21 -11.02
C TYR A 463 -14.24 -0.22 -11.53
N ASN A 464 -14.39 -0.39 -12.83
CA ASN A 464 -15.56 -1.03 -13.43
C ASN A 464 -15.35 -2.53 -13.69
N ASN A 465 -14.17 -3.09 -13.37
CA ASN A 465 -13.81 -4.49 -13.59
C ASN A 465 -13.97 -4.93 -15.05
N LYS A 466 -13.63 -4.04 -16.01
CA LYS A 466 -13.90 -4.24 -17.45
C LYS A 466 -12.68 -3.96 -18.31
N ILE A 467 -12.66 -4.65 -19.45
CA ILE A 467 -11.82 -4.30 -20.58
C ILE A 467 -12.71 -3.67 -21.65
N LYS A 468 -12.39 -2.42 -22.01
CA LYS A 468 -13.14 -1.65 -23.01
C LYS A 468 -12.32 -1.37 -24.25
N MET A 469 -12.97 -1.21 -25.40
CA MET A 469 -12.37 -0.83 -26.66
C MET A 469 -12.95 0.50 -27.14
N LEU A 470 -12.09 1.47 -27.36
CA LEU A 470 -12.42 2.75 -28.01
C LEU A 470 -11.95 2.70 -29.46
N ASP A 471 -12.86 2.83 -30.39
CA ASP A 471 -12.57 3.02 -31.81
C ASP A 471 -12.36 4.53 -32.08
N LEU A 472 -11.17 4.89 -32.52
CA LEU A 472 -10.76 6.28 -32.72
C LEU A 472 -11.41 6.94 -33.94
N GLN A 473 -11.83 6.13 -34.93
CA GLN A 473 -12.48 6.63 -36.15
C GLN A 473 -13.95 6.94 -35.88
N SER A 474 -14.69 5.99 -35.32
CA SER A 474 -16.11 6.17 -34.99
C SER A 474 -16.35 6.97 -33.72
N ARG A 475 -15.31 7.14 -32.88
CA ARG A 475 -15.37 7.78 -31.55
C ARG A 475 -16.42 7.13 -30.64
N VAL A 476 -16.46 5.80 -30.65
CA VAL A 476 -17.37 4.98 -29.84
C VAL A 476 -16.55 4.04 -28.97
N ILE A 477 -16.85 3.98 -27.67
CA ILE A 477 -16.31 2.98 -26.74
C ILE A 477 -17.34 1.90 -26.45
N ARG A 478 -16.87 0.67 -26.28
CA ARG A 478 -17.67 -0.51 -25.94
C ARG A 478 -16.93 -1.42 -24.98
N THR A 479 -17.66 -2.05 -24.09
CA THR A 479 -17.16 -3.14 -23.24
C THR A 479 -16.88 -4.37 -24.11
N LEU A 480 -15.67 -4.93 -24.01
CA LEU A 480 -15.29 -6.19 -24.65
C LEU A 480 -15.47 -7.39 -23.73
N ALA A 481 -15.07 -7.26 -22.47
CA ALA A 481 -15.12 -8.32 -21.47
C ALA A 481 -15.23 -7.73 -20.07
N GLY A 482 -15.73 -8.53 -19.13
CA GLY A 482 -15.90 -8.12 -17.74
C GLY A 482 -17.30 -7.64 -17.42
N THR A 483 -17.61 -7.63 -16.14
CA THR A 483 -18.88 -7.16 -15.55
C THR A 483 -18.59 -6.19 -14.42
N PRO A 484 -19.54 -5.37 -13.94
CA PRO A 484 -19.30 -4.50 -12.80
C PRO A 484 -18.96 -5.26 -11.49
N GLN A 485 -19.43 -6.52 -11.38
CA GLN A 485 -19.13 -7.37 -10.23
C GLN A 485 -17.75 -7.97 -10.39
N PRO A 486 -16.87 -7.87 -9.37
CA PRO A 486 -15.56 -8.51 -9.39
C PRO A 486 -15.67 -10.03 -9.44
N GLY A 487 -14.61 -10.70 -9.87
CA GLY A 487 -14.51 -12.15 -9.91
C GLY A 487 -13.43 -12.65 -10.86
N ASN A 488 -13.21 -13.97 -10.90
CA ASN A 488 -12.13 -14.64 -11.62
C ASN A 488 -12.60 -15.67 -12.64
N THR A 489 -13.86 -15.63 -13.06
CA THR A 489 -14.40 -16.59 -14.05
C THR A 489 -13.98 -16.24 -15.46
N ASP A 490 -13.74 -17.27 -16.28
CA ASP A 490 -13.40 -17.12 -17.70
C ASP A 490 -14.66 -17.01 -18.59
N ASN A 491 -15.76 -17.66 -18.16
CA ASN A 491 -17.04 -17.64 -18.90
C ASN A 491 -18.25 -17.65 -17.95
N PRO A 492 -19.08 -16.60 -17.87
CA PRO A 492 -18.81 -15.27 -18.43
C PRO A 492 -17.57 -14.63 -17.80
N PRO A 493 -16.78 -13.86 -18.57
CA PRO A 493 -15.53 -13.31 -18.04
C PRO A 493 -15.79 -12.27 -16.95
N ARG A 494 -15.07 -12.41 -15.82
CA ARG A 494 -15.02 -11.44 -14.73
C ARG A 494 -13.57 -11.12 -14.42
N PHE A 495 -13.33 -9.90 -14.00
CA PHE A 495 -12.04 -9.39 -13.53
C PHE A 495 -12.22 -8.76 -12.16
N ASP A 496 -11.11 -8.50 -11.49
CA ASP A 496 -11.08 -7.77 -10.23
C ASP A 496 -9.93 -6.74 -10.25
N GLU A 497 -10.31 -5.47 -10.42
CA GLU A 497 -9.42 -4.33 -10.63
C GLU A 497 -8.32 -4.61 -11.69
N PRO A 498 -8.67 -4.96 -12.94
CA PRO A 498 -7.68 -5.18 -13.99
C PRO A 498 -6.90 -3.89 -14.23
N ALA A 499 -5.56 -3.94 -14.17
CA ALA A 499 -4.71 -2.75 -14.26
C ALA A 499 -3.86 -2.71 -15.54
N GLY A 500 -2.83 -3.54 -15.66
CA GLY A 500 -1.98 -3.59 -16.83
C GLY A 500 -2.63 -4.27 -18.02
N ILE A 501 -2.40 -3.74 -19.23
CA ILE A 501 -2.88 -4.37 -20.48
C ILE A 501 -1.82 -4.24 -21.57
N SER A 502 -1.56 -5.31 -22.29
CA SER A 502 -0.64 -5.34 -23.43
C SER A 502 -1.16 -6.22 -24.55
N TYR A 503 -0.69 -6.01 -25.77
CA TYR A 503 -1.15 -6.73 -26.96
C TYR A 503 0.03 -7.43 -27.64
N ALA A 504 -0.19 -8.68 -28.02
CA ALA A 504 0.67 -9.43 -28.93
C ALA A 504 -0.12 -10.54 -29.62
N ALA A 505 0.20 -10.83 -30.90
CA ALA A 505 -0.32 -11.98 -31.65
C ALA A 505 -1.84 -12.16 -31.60
N GLY A 506 -2.60 -11.08 -31.74
CA GLY A 506 -4.06 -11.11 -31.74
C GLY A 506 -4.70 -11.22 -30.35
N LYS A 507 -3.93 -11.18 -29.26
CA LYS A 507 -4.37 -11.35 -27.89
C LYS A 507 -4.05 -10.13 -27.01
N LEU A 508 -4.91 -9.85 -26.05
CA LEU A 508 -4.64 -8.92 -24.97
C LEU A 508 -4.26 -9.72 -23.72
N TYR A 509 -3.14 -9.35 -23.13
CA TYR A 509 -2.68 -9.85 -21.85
C TYR A 509 -3.03 -8.81 -20.79
N VAL A 510 -3.75 -9.21 -19.75
CA VAL A 510 -4.32 -8.33 -18.74
C VAL A 510 -3.79 -8.74 -17.36
N ALA A 511 -3.18 -7.83 -16.64
CA ALA A 511 -2.90 -8.01 -15.22
C ALA A 511 -4.21 -7.83 -14.44
N ASP A 512 -4.78 -8.93 -14.00
CA ASP A 512 -6.00 -9.01 -13.20
C ASP A 512 -5.60 -8.95 -11.73
N THR A 513 -5.40 -7.73 -11.24
CA THR A 513 -4.56 -7.39 -10.09
C THR A 513 -5.01 -8.06 -8.80
N ASN A 514 -6.27 -7.89 -8.41
CA ASN A 514 -6.79 -8.48 -7.17
C ASN A 514 -7.04 -10.00 -7.29
N ASN A 515 -7.15 -10.52 -8.52
CA ASN A 515 -7.16 -11.96 -8.76
C ASN A 515 -5.76 -12.60 -8.80
N HIS A 516 -4.69 -11.83 -8.60
CA HIS A 516 -3.30 -12.31 -8.61
C HIS A 516 -2.94 -13.11 -9.86
N SER A 517 -3.47 -12.75 -11.01
CA SER A 517 -3.36 -13.54 -12.23
C SER A 517 -3.15 -12.68 -13.48
N ILE A 518 -2.72 -13.34 -14.55
CA ILE A 518 -2.72 -12.77 -15.90
C ILE A 518 -3.83 -13.42 -16.68
N ARG A 519 -4.73 -12.60 -17.27
CA ARG A 519 -5.82 -13.06 -18.12
C ARG A 519 -5.47 -12.80 -19.58
N VAL A 520 -5.87 -13.69 -20.45
CA VAL A 520 -5.65 -13.60 -21.90
C VAL A 520 -7.00 -13.49 -22.59
N LEU A 521 -7.24 -12.34 -23.24
CA LEU A 521 -8.43 -12.11 -24.06
C LEU A 521 -8.04 -12.26 -25.54
N ASP A 522 -8.49 -13.31 -26.19
CA ASP A 522 -8.30 -13.52 -27.63
C ASP A 522 -9.29 -12.64 -28.40
N LEU A 523 -8.76 -11.75 -29.25
CA LEU A 523 -9.59 -10.79 -30.01
C LEU A 523 -10.33 -11.39 -31.20
N ASN A 524 -9.93 -12.59 -31.66
CA ASN A 524 -10.55 -13.26 -32.79
C ASN A 524 -11.88 -13.95 -32.42
N ASN A 525 -11.85 -14.70 -31.32
CA ASN A 525 -13.00 -15.45 -30.82
C ASN A 525 -13.67 -14.83 -29.58
N ARG A 526 -13.07 -13.79 -29.01
CA ARG A 526 -13.55 -13.08 -27.81
C ARG A 526 -13.63 -13.95 -26.55
N THR A 527 -12.78 -14.95 -26.44
CA THR A 527 -12.67 -15.79 -25.24
C THR A 527 -11.66 -15.20 -24.27
N VAL A 528 -11.93 -15.38 -22.98
CA VAL A 528 -10.98 -15.07 -21.90
C VAL A 528 -10.51 -16.38 -21.28
N SER A 529 -9.24 -16.47 -20.96
CA SER A 529 -8.62 -17.57 -20.22
C SER A 529 -7.61 -17.04 -19.23
N THR A 530 -7.38 -17.80 -18.16
CA THR A 530 -6.32 -17.49 -17.20
C THR A 530 -4.99 -18.10 -17.67
N LEU A 531 -3.93 -17.28 -17.72
CA LEU A 531 -2.58 -17.75 -18.07
C LEU A 531 -1.98 -18.53 -16.90
N VAL A 532 -1.72 -19.80 -17.10
CA VAL A 532 -0.99 -20.64 -16.13
C VAL A 532 0.50 -20.38 -16.30
N ILE A 533 1.21 -20.07 -15.22
CA ILE A 533 2.66 -19.91 -15.20
C ILE A 533 3.24 -21.11 -14.45
N ASP A 534 3.80 -22.04 -15.21
CA ASP A 534 4.33 -23.26 -14.64
C ASP A 534 5.61 -23.01 -13.83
N ARG A 535 5.72 -23.67 -12.66
CA ARG A 535 6.91 -23.69 -11.81
C ARG A 535 7.40 -22.32 -11.35
N LEU A 536 6.50 -21.34 -11.20
CA LEU A 536 6.89 -20.06 -10.65
C LEU A 536 7.30 -20.25 -9.17
N PRO A 537 8.57 -19.95 -8.80
CA PRO A 537 9.02 -20.13 -7.43
C PRO A 537 8.27 -19.19 -6.49
N ALA A 538 7.88 -19.70 -5.30
CA ALA A 538 7.43 -18.82 -4.24
C ALA A 538 8.54 -17.82 -3.89
N PRO A 539 8.22 -16.56 -3.59
CA PRO A 539 9.22 -15.65 -3.07
C PRO A 539 9.77 -16.17 -1.74
N ASN A 540 11.04 -15.89 -1.45
CA ASN A 540 11.60 -16.21 -0.15
C ASN A 540 10.74 -15.56 0.93
N PRO A 541 10.25 -16.32 1.94
CA PRO A 541 9.52 -15.70 3.03
C PRO A 541 10.42 -14.67 3.71
N ALA A 542 9.86 -13.50 4.00
CA ALA A 542 10.55 -12.52 4.82
C ALA A 542 10.98 -13.19 6.12
N GLU A 543 12.25 -13.04 6.52
CA GLU A 543 12.70 -13.57 7.81
C GLU A 543 11.79 -13.04 8.92
N PRO A 544 11.26 -13.92 9.79
CA PRO A 544 10.43 -13.47 10.90
C PRO A 544 11.25 -12.51 11.79
N PRO A 545 10.62 -11.51 12.41
CA PRO A 545 11.32 -10.57 13.27
C PRO A 545 12.09 -11.31 14.35
N THR A 546 13.39 -11.08 14.45
CA THR A 546 14.39 -11.82 15.24
C THR A 546 14.22 -11.75 16.76
N ALA A 547 13.29 -10.95 17.28
CA ALA A 547 13.09 -10.85 18.74
C ALA A 547 11.77 -11.50 19.17
N PHE A 548 11.87 -12.69 19.80
CA PHE A 548 10.72 -13.35 20.43
C PHE A 548 10.17 -12.53 21.63
N LEU A 549 11.06 -11.98 22.44
CA LEU A 549 10.70 -11.14 23.60
C LEU A 549 10.44 -9.69 23.16
N LEU A 550 9.36 -9.13 23.65
CA LEU A 550 9.04 -7.71 23.43
C LEU A 550 10.02 -6.79 24.17
N PRO A 551 10.27 -5.58 23.66
CA PRO A 551 11.02 -4.57 24.40
C PRO A 551 10.39 -4.32 25.78
N GLY A 552 11.20 -4.39 26.85
CA GLY A 552 10.71 -4.22 28.21
C GLY A 552 10.13 -5.46 28.88
N SER A 553 10.20 -6.64 28.24
CA SER A 553 9.79 -7.90 28.86
C SER A 553 10.52 -8.17 30.16
N LYS A 554 9.78 -8.54 31.19
CA LYS A 554 10.33 -8.88 32.50
C LYS A 554 11.07 -10.22 32.46
N THR A 555 12.22 -10.30 33.14
CA THR A 555 12.84 -11.58 33.47
C THR A 555 12.47 -11.94 34.93
N ILE A 556 11.76 -13.06 35.09
CA ILE A 556 11.41 -13.59 36.40
C ILE A 556 12.42 -14.69 36.72
N LYS A 557 13.18 -14.48 37.78
CA LYS A 557 14.07 -15.52 38.31
C LYS A 557 13.27 -16.43 39.24
N PHE A 558 13.45 -17.74 39.10
CA PHE A 558 12.91 -18.73 40.01
C PHE A 558 14.07 -19.41 40.79
N GLU A 559 13.77 -19.87 42.02
CA GLU A 559 14.72 -20.56 42.88
C GLU A 559 15.08 -21.93 42.29
N PRO A 560 16.28 -22.46 42.59
CA PRO A 560 16.68 -23.77 42.11
C PRO A 560 15.61 -24.85 42.40
N ALA A 561 15.19 -25.54 41.34
CA ALA A 561 14.08 -26.48 41.41
C ALA A 561 14.53 -27.92 41.17
N HIS A 562 14.20 -28.79 42.12
CA HIS A 562 14.40 -30.26 41.97
C HIS A 562 13.18 -30.86 41.35
N ILE A 563 13.29 -31.32 40.10
CA ILE A 563 12.16 -31.83 39.28
C ILE A 563 12.40 -33.28 38.92
N GLN A 564 11.35 -34.12 39.11
CA GLN A 564 11.35 -35.50 38.64
C GLN A 564 11.01 -35.52 37.14
N ALA A 565 11.89 -36.05 36.31
CA ALA A 565 11.60 -36.29 34.92
C ALA A 565 10.52 -37.38 34.77
N MET A 566 9.49 -37.10 33.98
CA MET A 566 8.40 -38.08 33.74
C MET A 566 8.37 -38.47 32.28
N GLN A 567 8.60 -39.75 31.99
CA GLN A 567 8.57 -40.28 30.62
C GLN A 567 9.44 -39.49 29.63
N ARG A 568 10.65 -39.14 30.04
CA ARG A 568 11.59 -38.29 29.29
C ARG A 568 11.03 -36.88 28.95
N GLN A 569 10.19 -36.33 29.84
CA GLN A 569 9.64 -34.99 29.70
C GLN A 569 9.86 -34.17 30.97
N LEU A 570 10.17 -32.89 30.80
CA LEU A 570 10.05 -31.87 31.84
C LEU A 570 8.65 -31.26 31.75
N VAL A 571 7.88 -31.41 32.81
CA VAL A 571 6.55 -30.78 32.93
C VAL A 571 6.71 -29.39 33.52
N ILE A 572 6.15 -28.37 32.87
CA ILE A 572 6.19 -26.97 33.31
C ILE A 572 4.78 -26.44 33.41
N ASP A 573 4.37 -26.00 34.60
CA ASP A 573 3.11 -25.34 34.82
C ASP A 573 3.31 -23.85 34.86
N VAL A 574 2.85 -23.13 33.84
CA VAL A 574 2.92 -21.68 33.75
C VAL A 574 1.55 -21.10 34.13
N GLN A 575 1.49 -20.26 35.15
CA GLN A 575 0.30 -19.53 35.55
C GLN A 575 0.43 -18.07 35.14
N LEU A 576 -0.42 -17.63 34.21
CA LEU A 576 -0.54 -16.23 33.82
C LEU A 576 -1.72 -15.61 34.62
N GLN A 577 -1.41 -14.62 35.42
CA GLN A 577 -2.45 -13.82 36.13
C GLN A 577 -2.76 -12.60 35.27
N LEU A 578 -3.88 -12.63 34.57
CA LEU A 578 -4.36 -11.53 33.72
C LEU A 578 -5.03 -10.45 34.59
N PRO A 579 -5.08 -9.18 34.11
CA PRO A 579 -5.88 -8.15 34.76
C PRO A 579 -7.35 -8.54 34.87
N VAL A 580 -8.06 -8.00 35.85
CA VAL A 580 -9.50 -8.31 36.07
C VAL A 580 -10.31 -7.97 34.84
N GLY A 581 -11.22 -8.88 34.42
CA GLY A 581 -12.04 -8.74 33.22
C GLY A 581 -11.32 -8.99 31.91
N ASN A 582 -10.13 -9.62 31.93
CA ASN A 582 -9.40 -10.01 30.73
C ASN A 582 -9.29 -11.53 30.61
N LYS A 583 -9.30 -12.03 29.36
CA LYS A 583 -9.10 -13.44 29.01
C LYS A 583 -7.99 -13.58 27.97
N LEU A 584 -7.40 -14.76 27.84
CA LEU A 584 -6.52 -15.05 26.72
C LEU A 584 -7.31 -14.99 25.41
N ASN A 585 -6.66 -14.54 24.34
CA ASN A 585 -7.27 -14.51 23.02
C ASN A 585 -7.19 -15.91 22.39
N SER A 586 -8.33 -16.57 22.23
CA SER A 586 -8.43 -17.91 21.64
C SER A 586 -8.11 -17.95 20.14
N SER A 587 -8.27 -16.82 19.44
CA SER A 587 -7.95 -16.70 18.00
C SER A 587 -6.45 -16.61 17.73
N VAL A 588 -5.62 -16.35 18.76
CA VAL A 588 -4.17 -16.19 18.63
C VAL A 588 -3.47 -17.13 19.61
N PRO A 589 -2.83 -18.18 19.11
CA PRO A 589 -2.18 -19.16 19.98
C PRO A 589 -1.05 -18.54 20.80
N LEU A 590 -0.88 -19.04 22.02
CA LEU A 590 0.26 -18.74 22.86
C LEU A 590 1.54 -19.24 22.18
N GLN A 591 2.60 -18.47 22.29
CA GLN A 591 3.91 -18.79 21.75
C GLN A 591 4.92 -18.97 22.88
N TYR A 592 5.80 -19.96 22.76
CA TYR A 592 6.92 -20.10 23.70
C TYR A 592 8.18 -20.58 22.98
N THR A 593 9.32 -20.32 23.59
CA THR A 593 10.61 -20.85 23.14
C THR A 593 11.50 -21.13 24.35
N ILE A 594 12.29 -22.20 24.25
CA ILE A 594 13.29 -22.53 25.24
C ILE A 594 14.61 -21.90 24.80
N LEU A 595 15.08 -20.93 25.56
CA LEU A 595 16.31 -20.18 25.25
C LEU A 595 17.57 -20.92 25.75
N GLN A 596 17.45 -21.68 26.83
CA GLN A 596 18.55 -22.44 27.43
C GLN A 596 18.07 -23.63 28.23
N GLY A 597 18.79 -24.78 28.15
CA GLY A 597 18.50 -25.98 28.91
C GLY A 597 19.29 -27.18 28.39
N ASP A 598 20.43 -27.56 29.02
CA ASP A 598 21.32 -28.60 28.51
C ASP A 598 20.73 -30.01 28.53
N PHE A 599 19.65 -30.21 29.22
CA PHE A 599 18.91 -31.51 29.28
C PHE A 599 17.74 -31.55 28.28
N VAL A 600 17.40 -30.45 27.65
CA VAL A 600 16.32 -30.35 26.65
C VAL A 600 16.82 -30.92 25.31
N ASP A 601 15.90 -31.41 24.50
CA ASP A 601 16.20 -31.81 23.12
C ASP A 601 16.72 -30.56 22.35
N ALA A 602 17.90 -30.71 21.73
CA ALA A 602 18.57 -29.65 21.03
C ALA A 602 17.75 -29.05 19.88
N GLY A 603 16.87 -29.84 19.28
CA GLY A 603 15.94 -29.39 18.22
C GLY A 603 14.89 -28.41 18.69
N LEU A 604 14.71 -28.21 20.01
CA LEU A 604 13.73 -27.26 20.58
C LEU A 604 14.35 -25.94 21.08
N ILE A 605 15.67 -25.90 21.21
CA ILE A 605 16.35 -24.67 21.65
C ILE A 605 16.24 -23.61 20.56
N ASP A 606 15.85 -22.40 20.93
CA ASP A 606 15.59 -21.24 20.06
C ASP A 606 14.57 -21.51 18.94
N LYS A 607 13.75 -22.55 19.08
CA LYS A 607 12.65 -22.84 18.16
C LYS A 607 11.32 -22.34 18.71
N LEU A 608 10.58 -21.64 17.87
CA LEU A 608 9.22 -21.21 18.18
C LEU A 608 8.30 -22.42 18.33
N GLN A 609 7.62 -22.50 19.46
CA GLN A 609 6.55 -23.45 19.75
C GLN A 609 5.23 -22.70 19.87
N ILE A 610 4.17 -23.30 19.37
CA ILE A 610 2.82 -22.74 19.36
C ILE A 610 1.90 -23.62 20.18
N LEU A 611 1.10 -23.02 21.06
CA LEU A 611 0.13 -23.71 21.88
C LEU A 611 -1.24 -23.03 21.76
N GLU A 612 -2.22 -23.73 21.23
CA GLU A 612 -3.62 -23.28 21.23
C GLU A 612 -4.20 -23.48 22.64
N THR A 613 -4.55 -22.38 23.30
CA THR A 613 -5.15 -22.39 24.63
C THR A 613 -5.86 -21.09 24.94
N ASP A 614 -6.99 -21.17 25.58
CA ASP A 614 -7.75 -20.07 26.18
C ASP A 614 -7.57 -20.04 27.71
N ASN A 615 -6.83 -21.00 28.26
CA ASN A 615 -6.62 -21.16 29.70
C ASN A 615 -5.32 -20.45 30.12
N ALA A 616 -5.44 -19.58 31.11
CA ALA A 616 -4.32 -18.87 31.72
C ALA A 616 -3.41 -19.79 32.59
N ARG A 617 -3.79 -21.04 32.80
CA ARG A 617 -2.93 -22.11 33.36
C ARG A 617 -2.49 -23.05 32.26
N ILE A 618 -1.22 -23.06 31.98
CA ILE A 618 -0.60 -23.70 30.82
C ILE A 618 0.30 -24.84 31.31
N ASN A 619 0.08 -26.06 30.81
CA ASN A 619 0.93 -27.20 31.08
C ASN A 619 1.77 -27.48 29.83
N LEU A 620 3.08 -27.23 29.91
CA LEU A 620 4.03 -27.51 28.86
C LEU A 620 4.74 -28.82 29.15
N ARG A 621 4.88 -29.67 28.13
CA ARG A 621 5.63 -30.93 28.19
C ARG A 621 6.82 -30.84 27.26
N VAL A 622 8.01 -30.67 27.84
CA VAL A 622 9.24 -30.44 27.10
C VAL A 622 10.03 -31.74 26.99
N PRO A 623 10.25 -32.27 25.79
CA PRO A 623 11.08 -33.47 25.57
C PRO A 623 12.51 -33.28 26.08
N LEU A 624 13.05 -34.33 26.73
CA LEU A 624 14.38 -34.33 27.33
C LEU A 624 15.30 -35.29 26.58
N ARG A 625 16.53 -34.87 26.34
CA ARG A 625 17.63 -35.74 25.88
C ARG A 625 18.24 -36.60 27.00
N ARG A 626 18.10 -36.14 28.26
CA ARG A 626 18.52 -36.87 29.49
C ARG A 626 17.59 -36.58 30.65
N GLU A 627 17.38 -37.55 31.54
CA GLU A 627 16.44 -37.44 32.66
C GLU A 627 17.10 -37.04 34.00
N THR A 628 18.40 -36.87 34.01
CA THR A 628 19.17 -36.47 35.20
C THR A 628 20.18 -35.38 34.86
N GLY A 629 20.50 -34.54 35.84
CA GLY A 629 21.52 -33.50 35.73
C GLY A 629 21.04 -32.15 36.19
N GLN A 630 21.95 -31.17 36.19
CA GLN A 630 21.71 -29.81 36.57
C GLN A 630 22.04 -28.90 35.41
N SER A 631 21.20 -27.91 35.14
CA SER A 631 21.42 -26.89 34.12
C SER A 631 20.65 -25.63 34.43
N ARG A 632 21.19 -24.52 33.98
CA ARG A 632 20.42 -23.30 33.84
C ARG A 632 19.33 -23.51 32.81
N PHE A 633 18.12 -23.11 33.13
CA PHE A 633 16.96 -23.25 32.28
C PHE A 633 16.33 -21.87 32.04
N GLU A 634 16.06 -21.52 30.77
CA GLU A 634 15.43 -20.30 30.37
C GLU A 634 14.28 -20.58 29.40
N LEU A 635 13.09 -20.09 29.77
CA LEU A 635 11.85 -20.19 28.98
C LEU A 635 11.31 -18.79 28.72
N ALA A 636 11.05 -18.48 27.47
CA ALA A 636 10.33 -17.28 27.08
C ALA A 636 8.91 -17.64 26.67
N VAL A 637 7.93 -16.88 27.15
CA VAL A 637 6.50 -17.06 26.83
C VAL A 637 5.95 -15.72 26.33
N LYS A 638 5.23 -15.78 25.20
CA LYS A 638 4.54 -14.64 24.61
C LYS A 638 3.07 -15.01 24.46
N TYR A 639 2.19 -14.15 24.95
CA TYR A 639 0.77 -14.43 25.03
C TYR A 639 -0.03 -13.16 24.74
N PHE A 640 -1.30 -13.39 24.37
CA PHE A 640 -2.23 -12.36 23.93
C PHE A 640 -3.47 -12.42 24.81
N TYR A 641 -3.93 -11.27 25.30
CA TYR A 641 -5.12 -11.19 26.15
C TYR A 641 -5.96 -9.96 25.81
N CYS A 642 -7.27 -10.12 25.92
CA CYS A 642 -8.25 -9.10 25.56
C CYS A 642 -9.20 -8.89 26.72
N GLN A 643 -9.80 -7.71 26.82
CA GLN A 643 -10.89 -7.45 27.74
C GLN A 643 -12.12 -8.23 27.28
N GLU A 644 -12.81 -8.91 28.20
CA GLU A 644 -14.06 -9.61 27.91
C GLU A 644 -15.10 -8.65 27.31
N GLY A 645 -15.72 -9.04 26.18
CA GLY A 645 -16.67 -8.22 25.44
C GLY A 645 -16.05 -7.11 24.57
N LEU A 646 -14.70 -6.97 24.54
CA LEU A 646 -13.98 -5.98 23.74
C LEU A 646 -12.79 -6.66 23.02
N GLU A 647 -13.09 -7.67 22.22
CA GLU A 647 -12.08 -8.49 21.53
C GLU A 647 -11.30 -7.72 20.42
N SER A 648 -11.79 -6.53 20.06
CA SER A 648 -11.13 -5.65 19.07
C SER A 648 -9.84 -5.00 19.56
N VAL A 649 -9.60 -4.96 20.88
CA VAL A 649 -8.38 -4.39 21.46
C VAL A 649 -7.70 -5.43 22.33
N CYS A 650 -6.77 -6.19 21.75
CA CYS A 650 -5.99 -7.16 22.47
C CYS A 650 -4.61 -6.62 22.80
N ARG A 651 -4.11 -7.01 23.96
CA ARG A 651 -2.76 -6.68 24.43
C ARG A 651 -1.85 -7.87 24.22
N VAL A 652 -0.61 -7.60 23.90
CA VAL A 652 0.43 -8.61 23.85
C VAL A 652 1.41 -8.43 25.00
N SER A 653 1.79 -9.51 25.64
CA SER A 653 2.80 -9.51 26.67
C SER A 653 3.79 -10.65 26.48
N SER A 654 5.01 -10.45 26.96
CA SER A 654 5.99 -11.54 27.00
C SER A 654 6.78 -11.51 28.31
N VAL A 655 7.21 -12.68 28.75
CA VAL A 655 7.96 -12.88 29.97
C VAL A 655 9.05 -13.91 29.74
N LYS A 656 10.20 -13.70 30.36
CA LYS A 656 11.29 -14.66 30.41
C LYS A 656 11.38 -15.23 31.83
N PHE A 657 11.36 -16.54 31.96
CA PHE A 657 11.67 -17.24 33.20
C PHE A 657 13.10 -17.77 33.13
N ALA A 658 13.87 -17.57 34.19
CA ALA A 658 15.26 -18.00 34.24
C ALA A 658 15.60 -18.52 35.64
N GLY A 659 16.23 -19.68 35.72
CA GLY A 659 16.65 -20.28 36.99
C GLY A 659 17.43 -21.58 36.77
N GLU A 660 17.70 -22.29 37.83
CA GLU A 660 18.42 -23.55 37.81
C GLU A 660 17.47 -24.72 38.03
N VAL A 661 17.58 -25.76 37.19
CA VAL A 661 16.77 -26.98 37.31
C VAL A 661 17.67 -28.16 37.49
N HIS A 662 17.38 -28.93 38.58
CA HIS A 662 18.00 -30.21 38.91
C HIS A 662 17.03 -31.34 38.55
N LEU A 663 17.35 -32.10 37.52
CA LEU A 663 16.54 -33.26 37.11
C LEU A 663 16.96 -34.53 37.82
N SER A 664 15.96 -35.31 38.23
CA SER A 664 16.13 -36.65 38.80
C SER A 664 15.08 -37.58 38.17
N SER A 665 15.45 -38.83 37.94
CA SER A 665 14.52 -39.88 37.49
C SER A 665 13.68 -40.50 38.63
N GLN A 666 14.06 -40.31 39.88
CA GLN A 666 13.45 -41.01 41.03
C GLN A 666 12.79 -40.11 42.06
N SER A 667 13.17 -38.82 42.15
CA SER A 667 12.68 -37.90 43.18
C SER A 667 12.62 -36.47 42.71
N GLY A 668 11.75 -35.66 43.33
CA GLY A 668 11.57 -34.24 43.01
C GLY A 668 10.10 -33.86 42.83
N ARG A 669 9.85 -32.60 42.55
CA ARG A 669 8.51 -32.14 42.20
C ARG A 669 8.13 -32.68 40.83
N LYS A 670 6.85 -32.97 40.58
CA LYS A 670 6.36 -33.47 39.29
C LYS A 670 6.35 -32.45 38.18
N SER A 671 6.40 -31.13 38.51
CA SER A 671 6.43 -30.04 37.55
C SER A 671 7.18 -28.80 38.08
N LEU A 672 7.74 -28.02 37.17
CA LEU A 672 8.29 -26.71 37.43
C LEU A 672 7.15 -25.69 37.43
N GLN A 673 6.93 -25.05 38.57
CA GLN A 673 5.87 -24.02 38.74
C GLN A 673 6.40 -22.65 38.42
N LEU A 674 5.84 -21.99 37.43
CA LEU A 674 6.18 -20.65 37.02
C LEU A 674 4.96 -19.73 37.06
N ARG A 675 5.12 -18.50 37.57
CA ARG A 675 4.00 -17.55 37.70
C ARG A 675 4.39 -16.19 37.15
N HIS A 676 3.47 -15.57 36.43
CA HIS A 676 3.62 -14.23 35.91
C HIS A 676 2.31 -13.44 36.07
N ILE A 677 2.45 -12.17 36.50
CA ILE A 677 1.35 -11.21 36.57
C ILE A 677 1.47 -10.32 35.32
N ALA A 678 0.51 -10.37 34.45
CA ALA A 678 0.42 -9.56 33.26
C ALA A 678 0.32 -8.07 33.63
N PRO A 679 0.96 -7.19 32.87
CA PRO A 679 0.95 -5.75 33.12
C PRO A 679 -0.42 -5.11 32.95
#